data_d595151ed4f92287909349468e3dcfc7
#
_entry.id   d595151ed4f92287909349468e3dcfc7
#
_cell.length_a   1.000
_cell.length_b   1.000
_cell.length_c   1.000
_cell.angle_alpha   90.00
_cell.angle_beta   90.00
_cell.angle_gamma   90.00
#
_symmetry.space_group_name_H-M   'P 1'
#
loop_
_entity.id
_entity.type
_entity.pdbx_description
1 polymer ?
#
loop_
_entity_poly.entity_id
_entity_poly.type
_entity_poly.pdbx_seq_one_letter_code
_entity_poly.pdbx_strand_id
1 'polypeptide(L)'
;MTLKDFKIILALLISALGFAQHNVSGTVTFSKTNTPVADVKVYDKTSGVLATTDNSGFFKFETSKKELTLVFFSFEYAVEEVTIETENASTLNITLKDLTQNLSEVEITARKQRIFELKRLNDVEGTAIYAGKKTEVVLVEQSMANLASNNARQIYSQVAGLNIYQNDDAGLQLNIGGRGLDPNRTANFNTRQNGYDISADVLGYPESYYTPASEGLSEIQVIRGAASLQYGTQFGGLINFKMKEPNPNKPLEVISRFTLGSYGLYTNFTSVSGTKNKWSYYSYFNYKKGDGFRPNSEFESKNVFAHLGYKFNEKTKLTGEITYMRYLAQQAGGLTDAMFNEDPYQSNRARNWFQVDWLLYNLKLDHKFSDKTNFTFNFFGLNASRDALGFRTNRVSQVDSNEERDLIKGDFKNFGFESRLLTKYKVFNKDATFLIGSKFYKADNYQEQGPASDGIGPNFDFTNDEYPNYGSQSQFDLPNLNVSVFGENIFYVSDKFSVTPGFRFEYIKTQSEGFYKNINTDAAGNVILNETIEDNQNFERSFILLGLGLSYKPNTNFEAYGNVSQNYRSVTFSDINIDNPAFLISPDITDEEGFTTDLGIRGNFNNMVSYDLGVFGLFYKKRIGFVTIVDTDGSIKNERGNIGDAVMYGVESLFDFNLKKIFNLNNNVKLNYFINTSVINSEYTNSEKAGVKGNKVEFVPDLNLKMGLNGGYKNLLANIQYSYLGSQFTDATNSIEASESGVVGEIPEYDILDVSLSYSYKNFKLETGINNVLDNAYFTRRATGYPGPGIIPSSPRNWYTTLQIKF
;
A
#
# COMPACT_ATOMS: atom_id res chain seq x y z
N MET A 1 54.80 -34.42 -34.38
CA MET A 1 53.89 -34.57 -33.24
C MET A 1 52.65 -35.30 -33.73
N THR A 2 52.49 -36.55 -33.35
CA THR A 2 51.38 -37.37 -33.86
C THR A 2 50.09 -37.17 -33.08
N LEU A 3 48.96 -37.49 -33.70
CA LEU A 3 47.63 -37.36 -33.05
C LEU A 3 47.52 -38.12 -31.70
N LYS A 4 48.44 -39.08 -31.47
CA LYS A 4 48.59 -39.84 -30.22
C LYS A 4 49.25 -39.02 -29.14
N ASP A 5 50.22 -38.18 -29.48
CA ASP A 5 50.97 -37.34 -28.53
C ASP A 5 50.07 -36.20 -28.04
N PHE A 6 49.16 -35.66 -28.92
CA PHE A 6 48.21 -34.66 -28.57
C PHE A 6 47.11 -35.18 -27.62
N LYS A 7 46.65 -36.44 -27.77
CA LYS A 7 45.69 -37.06 -26.84
C LYS A 7 46.32 -37.34 -25.47
N ILE A 8 47.61 -37.66 -25.38
CA ILE A 8 48.30 -37.89 -24.10
C ILE A 8 48.53 -36.55 -23.37
N ILE A 9 48.90 -35.49 -24.07
CA ILE A 9 49.01 -34.15 -23.47
C ILE A 9 47.66 -33.60 -23.04
N LEU A 10 46.56 -33.83 -23.79
CA LEU A 10 45.20 -33.43 -23.41
C LEU A 10 44.69 -34.24 -22.21
N ALA A 11 45.02 -35.53 -22.09
CA ALA A 11 44.66 -36.36 -20.92
C ALA A 11 45.46 -35.96 -19.68
N LEU A 12 46.73 -35.54 -19.81
CA LEU A 12 47.53 -35.02 -18.73
C LEU A 12 47.13 -33.60 -18.26
N LEU A 13 46.61 -32.77 -19.17
CA LEU A 13 46.05 -31.46 -18.85
C LEU A 13 44.66 -31.59 -18.15
N ILE A 14 43.88 -32.61 -18.45
CA ILE A 14 42.59 -32.88 -17.77
C ILE A 14 42.76 -33.47 -16.37
N SER A 15 43.84 -34.18 -16.12
CA SER A 15 44.17 -34.74 -14.80
C SER A 15 44.76 -33.72 -13.82
N ALA A 16 45.16 -32.53 -14.25
CA ALA A 16 45.72 -31.45 -13.44
C ALA A 16 44.66 -30.49 -12.84
N LEU A 17 43.36 -30.70 -13.16
CA LEU A 17 42.22 -29.94 -12.58
C LEU A 17 41.60 -30.63 -11.39
N GLY A 18 42.35 -31.32 -10.55
CA GLY A 18 41.93 -31.77 -9.24
C GLY A 18 41.84 -30.57 -8.28
N PHE A 19 40.64 -29.96 -8.17
CA PHE A 19 40.37 -29.01 -7.11
C PHE A 19 40.38 -29.80 -5.80
N ALA A 20 41.33 -29.48 -4.89
CA ALA A 20 41.26 -30.01 -3.53
C ALA A 20 39.93 -29.55 -2.90
N GLN A 21 39.04 -30.49 -2.62
CA GLN A 21 37.83 -30.23 -1.86
C GLN A 21 38.12 -30.41 -0.39
N HIS A 22 37.81 -29.40 0.42
CA HIS A 22 37.92 -29.45 1.88
C HIS A 22 36.58 -29.91 2.47
N ASN A 23 36.60 -30.91 3.37
CA ASN A 23 35.45 -31.34 4.12
C ASN A 23 35.34 -30.53 5.42
N VAL A 24 34.25 -29.81 5.59
CA VAL A 24 33.93 -29.08 6.81
C VAL A 24 32.75 -29.74 7.48
N SER A 25 32.88 -30.05 8.80
CA SER A 25 31.82 -30.64 9.61
C SER A 25 31.78 -30.02 11.01
N GLY A 26 30.66 -30.19 11.71
CA GLY A 26 30.53 -29.67 13.06
C GLY A 26 29.18 -29.94 13.70
N THR A 27 29.01 -29.49 14.92
CA THR A 27 27.79 -29.61 15.69
C THR A 27 27.28 -28.25 16.13
N VAL A 28 25.97 -28.08 16.17
CA VAL A 28 25.28 -26.88 16.63
C VAL A 28 24.50 -27.22 17.90
N THR A 29 24.75 -26.46 18.98
CA THR A 29 24.09 -26.63 20.28
C THR A 29 23.47 -25.33 20.77
N PHE A 30 22.50 -25.42 21.65
CA PHE A 30 21.88 -24.26 22.30
C PHE A 30 22.61 -23.86 23.58
N SER A 31 22.94 -22.58 23.73
CA SER A 31 23.84 -22.06 24.78
C SER A 31 23.36 -22.26 26.22
N LYS A 32 22.04 -22.35 26.47
CA LYS A 32 21.50 -22.46 27.82
C LYS A 32 21.41 -23.93 28.32
N THR A 33 21.19 -24.88 27.42
CA THR A 33 20.92 -26.28 27.77
C THR A 33 21.94 -27.24 27.21
N ASN A 34 22.84 -26.81 26.35
CA ASN A 34 23.79 -27.63 25.59
C ASN A 34 23.12 -28.74 24.76
N THR A 35 21.83 -28.61 24.47
CA THR A 35 21.10 -29.55 23.64
C THR A 35 21.42 -29.35 22.17
N PRO A 36 21.49 -30.42 21.35
CA PRO A 36 21.66 -30.31 19.90
C PRO A 36 20.51 -29.54 19.27
N VAL A 37 20.80 -28.72 18.22
CA VAL A 37 19.79 -27.95 17.49
C VAL A 37 19.68 -28.48 16.05
N ALA A 38 18.52 -29.06 15.73
CA ALA A 38 18.20 -29.56 14.40
C ALA A 38 17.71 -28.42 13.48
N ASP A 39 17.69 -28.68 12.17
CA ASP A 39 17.18 -27.76 11.13
C ASP A 39 17.87 -26.39 11.06
N VAL A 40 19.06 -26.23 11.68
CA VAL A 40 19.89 -25.03 11.50
C VAL A 40 20.49 -25.04 10.11
N LYS A 41 20.25 -23.98 9.35
CA LYS A 41 20.83 -23.83 8.02
C LYS A 41 22.19 -23.17 8.11
N VAL A 42 23.17 -23.83 7.53
CA VAL A 42 24.55 -23.36 7.42
C VAL A 42 24.73 -22.72 6.04
N TYR A 43 24.91 -21.40 6.01
CA TYR A 43 25.13 -20.64 4.78
C TYR A 43 26.59 -20.24 4.64
N ASP A 44 27.06 -20.17 3.42
CA ASP A 44 28.17 -19.27 3.08
C ASP A 44 27.60 -17.88 2.80
N LYS A 45 28.15 -16.87 3.42
CA LYS A 45 27.75 -15.46 3.26
C LYS A 45 27.69 -14.97 1.80
N THR A 46 28.42 -15.66 0.91
CA THR A 46 28.56 -15.30 -0.50
C THR A 46 27.90 -16.26 -1.49
N SER A 47 27.63 -17.51 -1.15
CA SER A 47 27.19 -18.52 -2.12
C SER A 47 25.91 -19.29 -1.76
N GLY A 48 25.32 -19.10 -0.58
CA GLY A 48 24.03 -19.71 -0.20
C GLY A 48 24.14 -20.89 0.78
N VAL A 49 23.06 -21.70 0.87
CA VAL A 49 22.99 -22.84 1.82
C VAL A 49 23.99 -23.93 1.44
N LEU A 50 24.88 -24.29 2.37
CA LEU A 50 25.86 -25.36 2.25
C LEU A 50 25.36 -26.66 2.90
N ALA A 51 24.72 -26.59 4.07
CA ALA A 51 24.22 -27.75 4.83
C ALA A 51 23.04 -27.36 5.71
N THR A 52 22.36 -28.38 6.27
CA THR A 52 21.34 -28.21 7.33
C THR A 52 21.67 -29.24 8.42
N THR A 53 21.58 -28.84 9.70
CA THR A 53 21.85 -29.77 10.82
C THR A 53 20.76 -30.85 10.92
N ASP A 54 21.19 -32.07 11.24
CA ASP A 54 20.29 -33.19 11.55
C ASP A 54 19.77 -33.16 13.01
N ASN A 55 19.04 -34.19 13.44
CA ASN A 55 18.46 -34.28 14.80
C ASN A 55 19.51 -34.31 15.91
N SER A 56 20.77 -34.61 15.60
CA SER A 56 21.90 -34.57 16.54
C SER A 56 22.65 -33.22 16.50
N GLY A 57 22.13 -32.23 15.75
CA GLY A 57 22.75 -30.93 15.53
C GLY A 57 23.98 -31.01 14.60
N PHE A 58 24.25 -32.16 13.96
CA PHE A 58 25.43 -32.36 13.12
C PHE A 58 25.21 -31.83 11.70
N PHE A 59 26.25 -31.18 11.12
CA PHE A 59 26.28 -30.74 9.72
C PHE A 59 27.58 -31.11 9.05
N LYS A 60 27.55 -31.30 7.73
CA LYS A 60 28.72 -31.56 6.90
C LYS A 60 28.49 -31.04 5.49
N PHE A 61 29.53 -30.39 4.88
CA PHE A 61 29.55 -29.99 3.48
C PHE A 61 30.99 -30.02 2.90
N GLU A 62 31.08 -29.95 1.58
CA GLU A 62 32.34 -29.89 0.85
C GLU A 62 32.49 -28.53 0.17
N THR A 63 33.72 -28.00 0.17
CA THR A 63 34.02 -26.69 -0.44
C THR A 63 35.40 -26.67 -1.07
N SER A 64 35.56 -25.87 -2.11
CA SER A 64 36.84 -25.59 -2.75
C SER A 64 37.44 -24.24 -2.34
N LYS A 65 36.77 -23.48 -1.47
CA LYS A 65 37.22 -22.18 -0.99
C LYS A 65 38.18 -22.38 0.19
N LYS A 66 39.23 -21.61 0.24
CA LYS A 66 40.22 -21.62 1.33
C LYS A 66 39.73 -20.92 2.59
N GLU A 67 38.89 -19.91 2.45
CA GLU A 67 38.29 -19.13 3.54
C GLU A 67 36.78 -18.98 3.30
N LEU A 68 36.00 -19.18 4.36
CA LEU A 68 34.55 -19.10 4.36
C LEU A 68 34.05 -18.36 5.60
N THR A 69 33.11 -17.44 5.41
CA THR A 69 32.28 -16.93 6.52
C THR A 69 30.96 -17.69 6.53
N LEU A 70 30.85 -18.60 7.49
CA LEU A 70 29.67 -19.43 7.73
C LEU A 70 28.65 -18.64 8.57
N VAL A 71 27.40 -18.74 8.20
CA VAL A 71 26.26 -18.17 8.91
C VAL A 71 25.33 -19.29 9.32
N PHE A 72 25.13 -19.45 10.62
CA PHE A 72 24.24 -20.44 11.23
C PHE A 72 22.91 -19.78 11.51
N PHE A 73 21.87 -20.19 10.79
CA PHE A 73 20.55 -19.60 10.84
C PHE A 73 19.49 -20.62 11.31
N SER A 74 18.71 -20.20 12.29
CA SER A 74 17.48 -20.85 12.71
C SER A 74 16.43 -19.79 13.06
N PHE A 75 15.15 -20.12 12.93
CA PHE A 75 14.06 -19.19 13.31
C PHE A 75 13.91 -18.99 14.82
N GLU A 76 14.49 -19.86 15.62
CA GLU A 76 14.34 -19.92 17.07
C GLU A 76 15.51 -19.30 17.82
N TYR A 77 16.67 -19.14 17.14
CA TYR A 77 17.92 -18.74 17.79
C TYR A 77 18.55 -17.53 17.10
N ALA A 78 19.39 -16.80 17.85
CA ALA A 78 20.20 -15.73 17.29
C ALA A 78 21.16 -16.26 16.24
N VAL A 79 21.31 -15.52 15.14
CA VAL A 79 22.25 -15.88 14.06
C VAL A 79 23.69 -15.79 14.60
N GLU A 80 24.49 -16.82 14.33
CA GLU A 80 25.91 -16.87 14.65
C GLU A 80 26.71 -16.86 13.35
N GLU A 81 27.74 -16.01 13.26
CA GLU A 81 28.66 -15.93 12.13
C GLU A 81 30.08 -16.34 12.55
N VAL A 82 30.70 -17.24 11.79
CA VAL A 82 32.05 -17.74 12.05
C VAL A 82 32.84 -17.75 10.77
N THR A 83 33.98 -17.06 10.75
CA THR A 83 34.93 -17.14 9.63
C THR A 83 35.93 -18.27 9.89
N ILE A 84 36.09 -19.17 8.94
CA ILE A 84 36.96 -20.34 9.02
C ILE A 84 37.96 -20.38 7.84
N GLU A 85 39.17 -20.83 8.12
CA GLU A 85 40.11 -21.32 7.10
C GLU A 85 39.88 -22.82 6.89
N THR A 86 39.45 -23.22 5.72
CA THR A 86 39.00 -24.58 5.44
C THR A 86 40.13 -25.60 5.46
N GLU A 87 41.38 -25.20 5.30
CA GLU A 87 42.56 -26.08 5.41
C GLU A 87 42.81 -26.55 6.86
N ASN A 88 42.34 -25.79 7.87
CA ASN A 88 42.53 -26.05 9.30
C ASN A 88 41.27 -26.47 10.04
N ALA A 89 40.12 -26.50 9.38
CA ALA A 89 38.82 -26.76 10.01
C ALA A 89 38.50 -28.24 10.10
N SER A 90 38.94 -28.90 11.17
CA SER A 90 38.65 -30.32 11.38
C SER A 90 37.28 -30.62 11.97
N THR A 91 36.73 -29.80 12.86
CA THR A 91 35.37 -29.93 13.43
C THR A 91 34.97 -28.63 14.13
N LEU A 92 33.82 -28.11 13.80
CA LEU A 92 33.30 -26.87 14.36
C LEU A 92 32.27 -27.15 15.47
N ASN A 93 32.38 -26.44 16.59
CA ASN A 93 31.37 -26.47 17.65
C ASN A 93 30.74 -25.10 17.75
N ILE A 94 29.49 -25.01 17.34
CA ILE A 94 28.73 -23.74 17.26
C ILE A 94 27.69 -23.73 18.35
N THR A 95 27.60 -22.59 19.06
CA THR A 95 26.63 -22.42 20.14
C THR A 95 25.70 -21.29 19.82
N LEU A 96 24.42 -21.59 19.58
CA LEU A 96 23.38 -20.58 19.32
C LEU A 96 22.82 -20.02 20.63
N LYS A 97 22.57 -18.71 20.66
CA LYS A 97 21.95 -18.00 21.78
C LYS A 97 20.47 -17.80 21.52
N ASP A 98 19.69 -17.48 22.56
CA ASP A 98 18.29 -17.06 22.37
C ASP A 98 18.19 -15.92 21.37
N LEU A 99 17.14 -15.93 20.57
CA LEU A 99 16.78 -14.83 19.69
C LEU A 99 16.32 -13.62 20.54
N THR A 100 17.28 -12.92 21.14
CA THR A 100 17.00 -11.57 21.63
C THR A 100 16.86 -10.68 20.41
N GLN A 101 15.65 -10.16 20.19
CA GLN A 101 15.22 -9.40 19.01
C GLN A 101 16.22 -8.30 18.57
N ASN A 102 17.27 -8.72 17.88
CA ASN A 102 17.98 -7.86 16.93
C ASN A 102 17.77 -8.55 15.57
N LEU A 103 16.79 -8.07 14.80
CA LEU A 103 16.66 -8.43 13.39
C LEU A 103 17.98 -8.06 12.70
N SER A 104 18.87 -9.04 12.56
CA SER A 104 20.12 -8.82 11.86
C SER A 104 19.88 -8.88 10.35
N GLU A 105 20.65 -8.14 9.63
CA GLU A 105 20.73 -8.05 8.17
C GLU A 105 20.73 -9.40 7.43
N VAL A 106 21.22 -10.46 8.07
CA VAL A 106 21.25 -11.84 7.51
C VAL A 106 19.84 -12.38 7.29
N GLU A 107 18.88 -12.03 8.12
CA GLU A 107 17.49 -12.43 7.95
C GLU A 107 16.89 -11.80 6.69
N ILE A 108 17.24 -10.56 6.38
CA ILE A 108 16.81 -9.85 5.17
C ILE A 108 17.41 -10.48 3.91
N THR A 109 18.69 -10.87 3.95
CA THR A 109 19.38 -11.47 2.80
C THR A 109 18.90 -12.90 2.52
N ALA A 110 18.65 -13.70 3.56
CA ALA A 110 18.07 -15.05 3.42
C ALA A 110 16.62 -15.01 2.93
N ARG A 111 15.84 -14.00 3.33
CA ARG A 111 14.47 -13.77 2.87
C ARG A 111 14.40 -13.38 1.39
N LYS A 112 15.38 -12.64 0.87
CA LYS A 112 15.44 -12.23 -0.57
C LYS A 112 15.46 -13.38 -1.57
N GLN A 113 15.76 -14.61 -1.14
CA GLN A 113 15.82 -15.79 -2.04
C GLN A 113 14.57 -16.66 -2.02
N ARG A 114 13.55 -16.34 -1.21
CA ARG A 114 12.33 -17.16 -1.10
C ARG A 114 11.23 -16.58 -1.99
N ILE A 115 10.87 -17.29 -3.06
CA ILE A 115 9.69 -17.00 -3.91
C ILE A 115 8.40 -17.44 -3.20
N PHE A 116 8.53 -18.30 -2.20
CA PHE A 116 7.45 -18.89 -1.44
C PHE A 116 7.55 -18.46 0.03
N GLU A 117 6.54 -17.95 0.55
CA GLU A 117 6.18 -17.72 1.95
C GLU A 117 5.51 -16.35 2.11
N LEU A 118 4.28 -16.35 2.60
CA LEU A 118 3.59 -15.14 3.02
C LEU A 118 4.34 -14.53 4.19
N LYS A 119 4.85 -13.33 4.02
CA LYS A 119 5.45 -12.60 5.12
C LYS A 119 4.35 -11.98 5.99
N ARG A 120 4.54 -12.06 7.30
CA ARG A 120 3.69 -11.43 8.32
C ARG A 120 4.53 -10.60 9.25
N LEU A 121 3.90 -9.67 9.95
CA LEU A 121 4.56 -8.92 11.01
C LEU A 121 4.67 -9.80 12.27
N ASN A 122 5.77 -9.65 12.98
CA ASN A 122 5.93 -10.28 14.28
C ASN A 122 5.00 -9.61 15.32
N ASP A 123 4.75 -10.26 16.44
CA ASP A 123 3.91 -9.71 17.51
C ASP A 123 4.34 -8.31 17.96
N VAL A 124 5.65 -8.04 17.88
CA VAL A 124 6.27 -6.74 18.18
C VAL A 124 7.34 -6.46 17.13
N GLU A 125 7.26 -5.30 16.49
CA GLU A 125 8.31 -4.78 15.58
C GLU A 125 8.63 -3.32 15.95
N GLY A 126 9.89 -3.05 16.31
CA GLY A 126 10.30 -1.73 16.78
C GLY A 126 9.51 -1.29 18.01
N THR A 127 8.71 -0.25 17.89
CA THR A 127 7.78 0.25 18.91
C THR A 127 6.32 0.08 18.53
N ALA A 128 5.96 -1.02 17.84
CA ALA A 128 4.59 -1.34 17.45
C ALA A 128 4.21 -2.77 17.85
N ILE A 129 2.92 -2.99 18.13
CA ILE A 129 2.32 -4.28 18.53
C ILE A 129 1.37 -4.77 17.43
N TYR A 130 1.56 -6.01 16.99
CA TYR A 130 0.74 -6.66 15.96
C TYR A 130 0.13 -8.00 16.40
N ALA A 131 0.34 -8.42 17.64
CA ALA A 131 -0.22 -9.66 18.18
C ALA A 131 -1.75 -9.71 18.06
N GLY A 132 -2.28 -10.83 17.55
CA GLY A 132 -3.73 -11.04 17.36
C GLY A 132 -4.36 -10.22 16.23
N LYS A 133 -3.58 -9.53 15.39
CA LYS A 133 -4.07 -8.70 14.28
C LYS A 133 -3.91 -9.39 12.93
N LYS A 134 -4.80 -9.08 11.97
CA LYS A 134 -4.60 -9.47 10.58
C LYS A 134 -3.55 -8.56 9.95
N THR A 135 -2.40 -9.13 9.58
CA THR A 135 -1.28 -8.43 8.95
C THR A 135 -0.88 -9.13 7.67
N GLU A 136 -0.75 -8.37 6.59
CA GLU A 136 -0.35 -8.83 5.27
C GLU A 136 0.82 -7.98 4.79
N VAL A 137 1.89 -8.60 4.32
CA VAL A 137 3.10 -7.88 3.88
C VAL A 137 3.46 -8.26 2.46
N VAL A 138 3.38 -7.29 1.58
CA VAL A 138 3.82 -7.42 0.18
C VAL A 138 5.32 -7.16 0.10
N LEU A 139 6.09 -8.15 -0.28
CA LEU A 139 7.53 -8.03 -0.53
C LEU A 139 7.76 -7.52 -1.96
N VAL A 140 7.88 -6.21 -2.12
CA VAL A 140 7.93 -5.55 -3.45
C VAL A 140 9.13 -6.00 -4.27
N GLU A 141 10.29 -6.18 -3.65
CA GLU A 141 11.51 -6.64 -4.35
C GLU A 141 11.40 -8.06 -4.92
N GLN A 142 10.48 -8.87 -4.41
CA GLN A 142 10.25 -10.25 -4.87
C GLN A 142 9.06 -10.35 -5.84
N SER A 143 8.32 -9.27 -6.02
CA SER A 143 7.19 -9.22 -6.93
C SER A 143 7.64 -9.28 -8.39
N MET A 144 6.87 -9.99 -9.21
CA MET A 144 6.99 -9.97 -10.67
C MET A 144 6.04 -8.94 -11.30
N ALA A 145 5.46 -8.06 -10.49
CA ALA A 145 4.57 -6.99 -10.93
C ALA A 145 5.31 -5.92 -11.76
N ASN A 146 4.56 -5.21 -12.59
CA ASN A 146 5.05 -4.02 -13.26
C ASN A 146 5.25 -2.88 -12.23
N LEU A 147 6.46 -2.81 -11.66
CA LEU A 147 6.81 -1.79 -10.67
C LEU A 147 6.95 -0.40 -11.29
N ALA A 148 7.37 -0.32 -12.55
CA ALA A 148 7.58 0.96 -13.24
C ALA A 148 6.30 1.78 -13.38
N SER A 149 5.15 1.11 -13.60
CA SER A 149 3.83 1.73 -13.64
C SER A 149 3.08 1.70 -12.32
N ASN A 150 3.71 1.28 -11.19
CA ASN A 150 3.04 1.06 -9.91
C ASN A 150 1.75 0.23 -10.03
N ASN A 151 1.72 -0.82 -10.85
CA ASN A 151 0.52 -1.60 -11.12
C ASN A 151 -0.05 -2.22 -9.84
N ALA A 152 -1.02 -1.55 -9.23
CA ALA A 152 -1.56 -1.94 -7.92
C ALA A 152 -2.23 -3.32 -7.94
N ARG A 153 -2.95 -3.68 -9.03
CA ARG A 153 -3.59 -4.99 -9.16
C ARG A 153 -2.58 -6.14 -9.05
N GLN A 154 -1.39 -5.96 -9.65
CA GLN A 154 -0.32 -6.96 -9.59
C GLN A 154 0.44 -6.91 -8.26
N ILE A 155 0.77 -5.71 -7.78
CA ILE A 155 1.53 -5.53 -6.53
C ILE A 155 0.78 -6.10 -5.32
N TYR A 156 -0.52 -5.82 -5.22
CA TYR A 156 -1.37 -6.26 -4.10
C TYR A 156 -2.10 -7.59 -4.38
N SER A 157 -1.64 -8.39 -5.34
CA SER A 157 -2.30 -9.64 -5.73
C SER A 157 -2.43 -10.65 -4.59
N GLN A 158 -1.51 -10.63 -3.63
CA GLN A 158 -1.51 -11.52 -2.46
C GLN A 158 -2.19 -10.90 -1.23
N VAL A 159 -2.80 -9.73 -1.32
CA VAL A 159 -3.60 -9.14 -0.25
C VAL A 159 -5.07 -9.41 -0.53
N ALA A 160 -5.74 -10.11 0.40
CA ALA A 160 -7.11 -10.55 0.19
C ALA A 160 -8.13 -9.40 0.28
N GLY A 161 -9.22 -9.46 -0.49
CA GLY A 161 -10.38 -8.56 -0.38
C GLY A 161 -10.11 -7.09 -0.67
N LEU A 162 -9.02 -6.75 -1.38
CA LEU A 162 -8.81 -5.38 -1.84
C LEU A 162 -9.53 -5.13 -3.17
N ASN A 163 -10.37 -4.08 -3.19
CA ASN A 163 -10.92 -3.47 -4.37
C ASN A 163 -10.01 -2.31 -4.80
N ILE A 164 -9.68 -2.22 -6.09
CA ILE A 164 -8.68 -1.28 -6.61
C ILE A 164 -9.23 -0.61 -7.85
N TYR A 165 -9.31 0.74 -7.84
CA TYR A 165 -9.60 1.46 -9.07
C TYR A 165 -8.34 1.56 -9.94
N GLN A 166 -8.51 1.26 -11.23
CA GLN A 166 -7.47 1.33 -12.26
C GLN A 166 -7.86 2.40 -13.27
N ASN A 167 -7.72 3.66 -12.87
CA ASN A 167 -8.18 4.85 -13.61
C ASN A 167 -7.06 5.83 -13.96
N ASP A 168 -5.81 5.35 -13.94
CA ASP A 168 -4.60 6.16 -14.11
C ASP A 168 -3.53 5.30 -14.82
N ASP A 169 -2.86 5.87 -15.84
CA ASP A 169 -1.98 5.14 -16.74
C ASP A 169 -0.61 4.79 -16.18
N ALA A 170 -0.16 5.49 -15.15
CA ALA A 170 1.20 5.35 -14.61
C ALA A 170 1.25 5.03 -13.12
N GLY A 171 0.10 4.71 -12.49
CA GLY A 171 0.00 4.51 -11.06
C GLY A 171 0.47 5.74 -10.27
N LEU A 172 0.07 6.93 -10.72
CA LEU A 172 0.38 8.19 -10.05
C LEU A 172 -0.43 8.34 -8.77
N GLN A 173 -1.66 7.82 -8.77
CA GLN A 173 -2.58 7.83 -7.64
C GLN A 173 -2.99 6.41 -7.25
N LEU A 174 -2.82 6.05 -5.99
CA LEU A 174 -3.30 4.80 -5.45
C LEU A 174 -4.75 4.92 -5.02
N ASN A 175 -5.59 4.00 -5.48
CA ASN A 175 -7.01 3.94 -5.16
C ASN A 175 -7.36 2.53 -4.66
N ILE A 176 -7.27 2.33 -3.35
CA ILE A 176 -7.51 1.04 -2.68
C ILE A 176 -8.62 1.18 -1.64
N GLY A 177 -9.64 0.35 -1.77
CA GLY A 177 -10.64 0.03 -0.78
C GLY A 177 -10.61 -1.45 -0.44
N GLY A 178 -11.56 -1.90 0.31
CA GLY A 178 -11.72 -3.32 0.63
C GLY A 178 -12.81 -3.52 1.66
N ARG A 179 -13.44 -4.69 1.62
CA ARG A 179 -14.51 -5.04 2.56
C ARG A 179 -15.69 -4.04 2.53
N GLY A 180 -16.02 -3.49 1.35
CA GLY A 180 -17.09 -2.51 1.19
C GLY A 180 -16.70 -1.06 1.43
N LEU A 181 -15.42 -0.76 1.54
CA LEU A 181 -14.91 0.59 1.60
C LEU A 181 -14.60 1.10 0.19
N ASP A 182 -15.05 2.32 -0.12
CA ASP A 182 -14.80 2.97 -1.40
C ASP A 182 -13.28 3.11 -1.64
N PRO A 183 -12.75 2.64 -2.78
CA PRO A 183 -11.33 2.77 -3.12
C PRO A 183 -10.85 4.20 -3.37
N ASN A 184 -11.76 5.16 -3.53
CA ASN A 184 -11.40 6.52 -3.95
C ASN A 184 -10.24 7.10 -3.13
N ARG A 185 -9.10 7.32 -3.79
CA ARG A 185 -7.86 7.91 -3.24
C ARG A 185 -7.41 7.33 -1.90
N THR A 186 -7.78 6.07 -1.64
CA THR A 186 -7.42 5.31 -0.42
C THR A 186 -7.88 5.99 0.89
N ALA A 187 -8.88 6.88 0.82
CA ALA A 187 -9.33 7.73 1.94
C ALA A 187 -9.82 6.95 3.17
N ASN A 188 -10.22 5.70 2.99
CA ASN A 188 -10.70 4.83 4.07
C ASN A 188 -9.58 4.12 4.85
N PHE A 189 -8.32 4.25 4.42
CA PHE A 189 -7.14 3.75 5.11
C PHE A 189 -6.32 4.90 5.69
N ASN A 190 -5.66 4.65 6.83
CA ASN A 190 -4.55 5.49 7.23
C ASN A 190 -3.35 5.15 6.33
N THR A 191 -2.84 6.10 5.56
CA THR A 191 -1.71 5.90 4.66
C THR A 191 -0.44 6.48 5.24
N ARG A 192 0.62 5.66 5.34
CA ARG A 192 1.90 6.06 5.93
C ARG A 192 3.09 5.67 5.06
N GLN A 193 4.17 6.42 5.19
CA GLN A 193 5.50 6.10 4.68
C GLN A 193 6.46 5.98 5.86
N ASN A 194 7.18 4.85 6.00
CA ASN A 194 8.07 4.59 7.15
C ASN A 194 7.45 4.89 8.52
N GLY A 195 6.12 4.79 8.63
CA GLY A 195 5.36 4.98 9.85
C GLY A 195 4.86 6.41 10.13
N TYR A 196 5.09 7.40 9.26
CA TYR A 196 4.50 8.74 9.37
C TYR A 196 3.42 8.98 8.30
N ASP A 197 2.44 9.83 8.60
CA ASP A 197 1.29 10.09 7.75
C ASP A 197 1.69 10.80 6.43
N ILE A 198 1.01 10.46 5.32
CA ILE A 198 1.29 11.00 3.97
C ILE A 198 0.05 11.51 3.23
N SER A 199 -1.15 11.41 3.82
CA SER A 199 -2.38 11.99 3.26
C SER A 199 -2.39 13.50 3.37
N ALA A 200 -3.25 14.16 2.60
CA ALA A 200 -3.38 15.61 2.59
C ALA A 200 -3.75 16.16 3.98
N ASP A 201 -4.74 15.57 4.63
CA ASP A 201 -5.08 15.76 6.04
C ASP A 201 -5.69 14.49 6.59
N VAL A 202 -5.10 13.93 7.65
CA VAL A 202 -5.42 12.58 8.17
C VAL A 202 -6.89 12.38 8.50
N LEU A 203 -7.60 13.42 8.95
CA LEU A 203 -8.99 13.34 9.39
C LEU A 203 -9.93 14.27 8.61
N GLY A 204 -9.45 15.45 8.19
CA GLY A 204 -10.25 16.42 7.46
C GLY A 204 -10.27 16.16 5.95
N TYR A 205 -9.17 15.68 5.37
CA TYR A 205 -9.02 15.35 3.96
C TYR A 205 -8.13 14.12 3.78
N PRO A 206 -8.61 12.92 4.13
CA PRO A 206 -7.79 11.72 4.24
C PRO A 206 -7.28 11.15 2.91
N GLU A 207 -7.54 11.83 1.81
CA GLU A 207 -7.11 11.45 0.47
C GLU A 207 -5.59 11.57 0.31
N SER A 208 -4.98 10.62 -0.39
CA SER A 208 -3.58 10.69 -0.79
C SER A 208 -3.46 10.86 -2.30
N TYR A 209 -2.79 11.92 -2.72
CA TYR A 209 -2.44 12.17 -4.13
C TYR A 209 -1.00 11.75 -4.44
N TYR A 210 -0.28 11.29 -3.44
CA TYR A 210 1.07 10.78 -3.55
C TYR A 210 1.10 9.27 -3.39
N THR A 211 1.75 8.59 -4.32
CA THR A 211 2.09 7.18 -4.24
C THR A 211 3.61 7.03 -4.36
N PRO A 212 4.30 6.42 -3.37
CA PRO A 212 5.72 6.15 -3.48
C PRO A 212 6.04 5.31 -4.74
N ALA A 213 7.18 5.57 -5.38
CA ALA A 213 7.65 4.72 -6.46
C ALA A 213 7.87 3.29 -5.93
N SER A 214 7.14 2.31 -6.48
CA SER A 214 7.23 0.91 -6.03
C SER A 214 8.66 0.35 -6.14
N GLU A 215 9.44 0.83 -7.08
CA GLU A 215 10.87 0.49 -7.25
C GLU A 215 11.73 0.93 -6.06
N GLY A 216 11.29 1.93 -5.30
CA GLY A 216 11.94 2.43 -4.08
C GLY A 216 11.50 1.75 -2.79
N LEU A 217 10.49 0.86 -2.85
CA LEU A 217 9.95 0.16 -1.69
C LEU A 217 10.64 -1.17 -1.44
N SER A 218 10.86 -1.49 -0.17
CA SER A 218 11.22 -2.84 0.28
C SER A 218 9.98 -3.70 0.48
N GLU A 219 8.96 -3.16 1.14
CA GLU A 219 7.70 -3.85 1.43
C GLU A 219 6.55 -2.87 1.61
N ILE A 220 5.31 -3.38 1.47
CA ILE A 220 4.08 -2.68 1.81
C ILE A 220 3.37 -3.50 2.89
N GLN A 221 3.07 -2.86 4.01
CA GLN A 221 2.38 -3.47 5.14
C GLN A 221 0.92 -3.07 5.12
N VAL A 222 0.00 -4.04 5.07
CA VAL A 222 -1.44 -3.84 5.19
C VAL A 222 -1.89 -4.45 6.51
N ILE A 223 -2.48 -3.64 7.39
CA ILE A 223 -2.85 -4.05 8.74
C ILE A 223 -4.30 -3.67 8.97
N ARG A 224 -5.13 -4.65 9.33
CA ARG A 224 -6.57 -4.50 9.45
C ARG A 224 -7.05 -4.73 10.88
N GLY A 225 -8.31 -4.38 11.14
CA GLY A 225 -8.95 -4.58 12.44
C GLY A 225 -8.33 -3.75 13.55
N ALA A 226 -7.99 -4.36 14.69
CA ALA A 226 -7.49 -3.69 15.90
C ALA A 226 -6.18 -2.88 15.71
N ALA A 227 -5.60 -2.87 14.52
CA ALA A 227 -4.47 -1.99 14.19
C ALA A 227 -4.82 -0.51 14.22
N SER A 228 -6.08 -0.15 13.99
CA SER A 228 -6.56 1.23 14.04
C SER A 228 -6.20 1.95 15.33
N LEU A 229 -6.17 1.25 16.46
CA LEU A 229 -5.88 1.87 17.77
C LEU A 229 -4.51 2.54 17.83
N GLN A 230 -3.49 1.98 17.17
CA GLN A 230 -2.14 2.58 17.17
C GLN A 230 -1.96 3.68 16.12
N TYR A 231 -2.70 3.65 15.02
CA TYR A 231 -2.37 4.45 13.84
C TYR A 231 -3.43 5.48 13.45
N GLY A 232 -4.69 5.18 13.68
CA GLY A 232 -5.81 6.05 13.35
C GLY A 232 -7.14 5.40 13.70
N THR A 233 -8.23 6.02 13.26
CA THR A 233 -9.59 5.58 13.59
C THR A 233 -10.28 4.89 12.39
N GLN A 234 -9.67 4.94 11.21
CA GLN A 234 -10.24 4.53 9.92
C GLN A 234 -10.62 3.05 9.89
N PHE A 235 -11.74 2.74 9.24
CA PHE A 235 -12.28 1.38 9.11
C PHE A 235 -11.40 0.44 8.27
N GLY A 236 -10.65 0.96 7.30
CA GLY A 236 -9.76 0.19 6.44
C GLY A 236 -8.50 -0.31 7.15
N GLY A 237 -8.12 0.33 8.25
CA GLY A 237 -6.86 0.08 8.94
C GLY A 237 -5.70 0.89 8.38
N LEU A 238 -4.54 0.27 8.20
CA LEU A 238 -3.28 0.92 7.81
C LEU A 238 -2.72 0.35 6.52
N ILE A 239 -2.25 1.23 5.64
CA ILE A 239 -1.29 0.91 4.57
C ILE A 239 0.00 1.67 4.86
N ASN A 240 1.10 0.95 5.11
CA ASN A 240 2.40 1.54 5.42
C ASN A 240 3.43 1.15 4.36
N PHE A 241 3.93 2.12 3.62
CA PHE A 241 4.99 1.98 2.62
C PHE A 241 6.35 2.00 3.31
N LYS A 242 7.06 0.88 3.28
CA LYS A 242 8.43 0.79 3.80
C LYS A 242 9.40 1.05 2.67
N MET A 243 10.11 2.17 2.74
CA MET A 243 11.17 2.50 1.80
C MET A 243 12.33 1.51 1.94
N LYS A 244 13.12 1.35 0.88
CA LYS A 244 14.38 0.59 0.96
C LYS A 244 15.31 1.22 1.98
N GLU A 245 15.96 0.37 2.74
CA GLU A 245 16.97 0.81 3.71
C GLU A 245 18.33 1.01 3.06
N PRO A 246 19.18 1.90 3.62
CA PRO A 246 20.59 2.04 3.21
C PRO A 246 21.32 0.69 3.22
N ASN A 247 22.15 0.42 2.20
CA ASN A 247 22.96 -0.77 2.17
C ASN A 247 24.03 -0.69 3.28
N PRO A 248 24.00 -1.57 4.30
CA PRO A 248 24.91 -1.48 5.44
C PRO A 248 26.31 -2.01 5.13
N ASN A 249 26.47 -2.86 4.09
CA ASN A 249 27.73 -3.54 3.75
C ASN A 249 28.54 -2.81 2.68
N LYS A 250 27.97 -1.83 2.02
CA LYS A 250 28.64 -1.07 0.97
C LYS A 250 28.64 0.42 1.28
N PRO A 251 29.77 1.11 1.07
CA PRO A 251 29.78 2.57 1.15
C PRO A 251 29.01 3.22 0.01
N LEU A 252 28.85 2.56 -1.15
CA LEU A 252 28.10 3.03 -2.30
C LEU A 252 27.54 1.85 -3.10
N GLU A 253 26.26 1.92 -3.40
CA GLU A 253 25.56 1.07 -4.35
C GLU A 253 24.66 1.96 -5.21
N VAL A 254 24.69 1.79 -6.52
CA VAL A 254 23.82 2.51 -7.47
C VAL A 254 22.99 1.50 -8.24
N ILE A 255 21.67 1.74 -8.34
CA ILE A 255 20.76 0.93 -9.16
C ILE A 255 20.02 1.88 -10.08
N SER A 256 20.12 1.64 -11.40
CA SER A 256 19.32 2.34 -12.41
C SER A 256 18.41 1.37 -13.13
N ARG A 257 17.17 1.80 -13.38
CA ARG A 257 16.12 1.07 -14.09
C ARG A 257 15.54 1.96 -15.18
N PHE A 258 15.50 1.46 -16.39
CA PHE A 258 14.96 2.15 -17.56
C PHE A 258 13.83 1.31 -18.13
N THR A 259 12.64 1.89 -18.26
CA THR A 259 11.48 1.19 -18.78
C THR A 259 10.94 1.90 -20.01
N LEU A 260 10.59 1.11 -21.01
CA LEU A 260 9.81 1.50 -22.18
C LEU A 260 8.53 0.66 -22.22
N GLY A 261 7.45 1.23 -22.71
CA GLY A 261 6.18 0.50 -22.81
C GLY A 261 5.22 1.10 -23.82
N SER A 262 4.03 0.50 -23.91
CA SER A 262 2.93 1.00 -24.73
C SER A 262 2.58 2.44 -24.42
N TYR A 263 1.99 3.14 -25.35
CA TYR A 263 1.48 4.51 -25.18
C TYR A 263 2.55 5.53 -24.76
N GLY A 264 3.74 5.45 -25.38
CA GLY A 264 4.83 6.36 -25.09
C GLY A 264 5.41 6.27 -23.67
N LEU A 265 5.07 5.21 -22.90
CA LEU A 265 5.57 5.07 -21.54
C LEU A 265 7.09 5.03 -21.51
N TYR A 266 7.67 5.97 -20.79
CA TYR A 266 9.08 6.02 -20.45
C TYR A 266 9.24 6.26 -18.96
N THR A 267 10.03 5.42 -18.27
CA THR A 267 10.39 5.67 -16.88
C THR A 267 11.89 5.51 -16.64
N ASN A 268 12.43 6.34 -15.77
CA ASN A 268 13.79 6.20 -15.25
C ASN A 268 13.76 6.28 -13.74
N PHE A 269 14.15 5.19 -13.08
CA PHE A 269 14.35 5.13 -11.65
C PHE A 269 15.84 4.92 -11.38
N THR A 270 16.46 5.83 -10.63
CA THR A 270 17.86 5.70 -10.21
C THR A 270 17.97 5.93 -8.72
N SER A 271 18.59 4.99 -8.01
CA SER A 271 18.79 5.06 -6.57
C SER A 271 20.25 4.94 -6.20
N VAL A 272 20.61 5.62 -5.11
CA VAL A 272 21.93 5.60 -4.48
C VAL A 272 21.76 5.18 -3.02
N SER A 273 22.55 4.21 -2.57
CA SER A 273 22.46 3.61 -1.25
C SER A 273 23.83 3.36 -0.67
N GLY A 274 23.97 3.48 0.65
CA GLY A 274 25.22 3.11 1.30
C GLY A 274 25.30 3.43 2.79
N THR A 275 26.34 2.87 3.42
CA THR A 275 26.70 3.16 4.81
C THR A 275 28.19 3.40 4.91
N LYS A 276 28.59 4.50 5.55
CA LYS A 276 29.99 4.84 5.81
C LYS A 276 30.11 5.36 7.25
N ASN A 277 30.86 4.62 8.07
CA ASN A 277 31.00 4.89 9.49
C ASN A 277 29.63 4.95 10.19
N LYS A 278 29.30 6.11 10.79
CA LYS A 278 28.03 6.34 11.51
C LYS A 278 26.89 6.85 10.61
N TRP A 279 27.17 7.12 9.34
CA TRP A 279 26.20 7.66 8.38
C TRP A 279 25.64 6.56 7.49
N SER A 280 24.33 6.56 7.28
CA SER A 280 23.63 5.70 6.35
C SER A 280 22.73 6.55 5.46
N TYR A 281 22.64 6.22 4.18
CA TYR A 281 21.85 7.00 3.24
C TYR A 281 21.21 6.13 2.16
N TYR A 282 20.01 6.54 1.76
CA TYR A 282 19.29 6.02 0.61
C TYR A 282 18.56 7.16 -0.07
N SER A 283 18.72 7.32 -1.37
CA SER A 283 18.02 8.32 -2.15
C SER A 283 17.64 7.76 -3.51
N TYR A 284 16.52 8.22 -4.07
CA TYR A 284 16.21 7.95 -5.46
C TYR A 284 15.63 9.17 -6.17
N PHE A 285 15.76 9.15 -7.48
CA PHE A 285 15.02 9.97 -8.43
C PHE A 285 14.24 9.06 -9.35
N ASN A 286 12.94 9.32 -9.52
CA ASN A 286 12.06 8.62 -10.45
C ASN A 286 11.38 9.63 -11.37
N TYR A 287 11.60 9.44 -12.66
CA TYR A 287 10.96 10.20 -13.72
C TYR A 287 10.04 9.29 -14.52
N LYS A 288 8.82 9.73 -14.80
CA LYS A 288 7.84 9.01 -15.62
C LYS A 288 7.18 9.99 -16.60
N LYS A 289 6.96 9.54 -17.83
CA LYS A 289 6.12 10.21 -18.80
C LYS A 289 5.43 9.20 -19.71
N GLY A 290 4.35 9.60 -20.34
CA GLY A 290 3.63 8.80 -21.33
C GLY A 290 2.52 9.62 -21.98
N ASP A 291 2.02 9.10 -23.09
CA ASP A 291 0.93 9.71 -23.84
C ASP A 291 -0.46 9.28 -23.30
N GLY A 292 -0.48 8.18 -22.50
CA GLY A 292 -1.71 7.51 -22.06
C GLY A 292 -2.40 6.73 -23.20
N PHE A 293 -3.36 5.86 -22.81
CA PHE A 293 -4.03 5.00 -23.81
C PHE A 293 -5.24 5.67 -24.48
N ARG A 294 -5.65 6.83 -24.02
CA ARG A 294 -6.73 7.63 -24.61
C ARG A 294 -6.13 8.95 -25.16
N PRO A 295 -6.71 9.56 -26.20
CA PRO A 295 -6.38 10.93 -26.54
C PRO A 295 -6.57 11.85 -25.32
N ASN A 296 -5.74 12.87 -25.17
CA ASN A 296 -5.78 13.82 -24.04
C ASN A 296 -5.60 13.15 -22.66
N SER A 297 -4.66 12.22 -22.53
CA SER A 297 -4.27 11.57 -21.28
C SER A 297 -2.75 11.51 -21.06
N GLU A 298 -2.02 12.44 -21.66
CA GLU A 298 -0.58 12.60 -21.45
C GLU A 298 -0.25 12.97 -20.00
N PHE A 299 0.89 12.49 -19.52
CA PHE A 299 1.36 12.77 -18.17
C PHE A 299 2.88 12.88 -18.08
N GLU A 300 3.32 13.65 -17.09
CA GLU A 300 4.71 13.73 -16.63
C GLU A 300 4.76 13.74 -15.10
N SER A 301 5.69 12.96 -14.51
CA SER A 301 5.91 12.90 -13.07
C SER A 301 7.38 12.88 -12.70
N LYS A 302 7.73 13.60 -11.64
CA LYS A 302 9.06 13.62 -11.01
C LYS A 302 8.89 13.32 -9.53
N ASN A 303 9.61 12.31 -9.02
CA ASN A 303 9.55 11.92 -7.62
C ASN A 303 10.98 11.73 -7.08
N VAL A 304 11.29 12.41 -5.98
CA VAL A 304 12.57 12.34 -5.28
C VAL A 304 12.33 11.89 -3.84
N PHE A 305 13.13 10.98 -3.37
CA PHE A 305 13.18 10.60 -1.96
C PHE A 305 14.63 10.65 -1.48
N ALA A 306 14.84 11.15 -0.28
CA ALA A 306 16.13 11.14 0.39
C ALA A 306 15.97 10.75 1.85
N HIS A 307 16.80 9.81 2.29
CA HIS A 307 16.92 9.32 3.65
C HIS A 307 18.39 9.49 4.10
N LEU A 308 18.59 10.10 5.24
CA LEU A 308 19.89 10.25 5.88
C LEU A 308 19.79 9.85 7.34
N GLY A 309 20.52 8.81 7.74
CA GLY A 309 20.60 8.31 9.11
C GLY A 309 21.95 8.57 9.73
N TYR A 310 21.96 8.98 11.01
CA TYR A 310 23.18 9.11 11.82
C TYR A 310 23.06 8.30 13.12
N LYS A 311 23.99 7.37 13.31
CA LYS A 311 24.07 6.52 14.49
C LYS A 311 25.02 7.17 15.51
N PHE A 312 24.48 7.83 16.53
CA PHE A 312 25.30 8.44 17.59
C PHE A 312 26.09 7.36 18.35
N ASN A 313 25.40 6.30 18.71
CA ASN A 313 25.90 5.11 19.40
C ASN A 313 24.95 3.92 19.12
N GLU A 314 25.20 2.75 19.74
CA GLU A 314 24.38 1.54 19.57
C GLU A 314 22.92 1.68 20.07
N LYS A 315 22.63 2.71 20.87
CA LYS A 315 21.32 2.94 21.46
C LYS A 315 20.53 4.06 20.78
N THR A 316 21.21 4.96 20.05
CA THR A 316 20.57 6.19 19.55
C THR A 316 20.87 6.42 18.08
N LYS A 317 19.80 6.50 17.29
CA LYS A 317 19.85 6.82 15.87
C LYS A 317 18.88 7.97 15.56
N LEU A 318 19.33 8.94 14.78
CA LEU A 318 18.51 10.02 14.20
C LEU A 318 18.42 9.78 12.69
N THR A 319 17.23 9.94 12.16
CA THR A 319 16.95 9.76 10.71
C THR A 319 16.15 10.95 10.21
N GLY A 320 16.62 11.59 9.15
CA GLY A 320 15.88 12.60 8.38
C GLY A 320 15.44 12.05 7.03
N GLU A 321 14.22 12.37 6.63
CA GLU A 321 13.66 11.98 5.33
C GLU A 321 12.95 13.16 4.67
N ILE A 322 13.11 13.28 3.36
CA ILE A 322 12.41 14.24 2.51
C ILE A 322 11.90 13.49 1.29
N THR A 323 10.64 13.73 0.93
CA THR A 323 10.05 13.28 -0.34
C THR A 323 9.49 14.49 -1.07
N TYR A 324 9.83 14.63 -2.34
CA TYR A 324 9.20 15.60 -3.22
C TYR A 324 8.65 14.88 -4.46
N MET A 325 7.40 15.16 -4.79
CA MET A 325 6.75 14.63 -5.99
C MET A 325 5.96 15.77 -6.66
N ARG A 326 6.12 15.86 -7.98
CA ARG A 326 5.27 16.67 -8.83
C ARG A 326 4.78 15.82 -9.98
N TYR A 327 3.49 15.93 -10.32
CA TYR A 327 3.01 15.44 -11.60
C TYR A 327 2.00 16.40 -12.22
N LEU A 328 1.98 16.37 -13.55
CA LEU A 328 1.00 17.01 -14.41
C LEU A 328 0.40 15.95 -15.32
N ALA A 329 -0.92 15.91 -15.42
CA ALA A 329 -1.62 14.97 -16.28
C ALA A 329 -2.80 15.64 -16.98
N GLN A 330 -2.94 15.39 -18.28
CA GLN A 330 -4.14 15.73 -19.02
C GLN A 330 -5.25 14.71 -18.72
N GLN A 331 -6.50 15.10 -18.86
CA GLN A 331 -7.64 14.29 -18.43
C GLN A 331 -8.64 14.13 -19.58
N ALA A 332 -8.73 12.93 -20.09
CA ALA A 332 -9.61 12.59 -21.21
C ALA A 332 -11.12 12.68 -20.89
N GLY A 333 -11.48 12.88 -19.61
CA GLY A 333 -12.86 12.93 -19.13
C GLY A 333 -13.54 11.56 -18.99
N GLY A 334 -14.69 11.55 -18.32
CA GLY A 334 -15.52 10.35 -18.18
C GLY A 334 -16.40 10.09 -19.42
N LEU A 335 -16.99 8.90 -19.50
CA LEU A 335 -17.88 8.45 -20.58
C LEU A 335 -19.24 8.09 -20.00
N THR A 336 -20.28 8.19 -20.84
CA THR A 336 -21.57 7.52 -20.58
C THR A 336 -21.46 6.05 -20.99
N ASP A 337 -22.42 5.20 -20.61
CA ASP A 337 -22.47 3.80 -21.04
C ASP A 337 -22.56 3.68 -22.58
N ALA A 338 -23.32 4.53 -23.22
CA ALA A 338 -23.43 4.56 -24.69
C ALA A 338 -22.08 4.87 -25.34
N MET A 339 -21.36 5.89 -24.83
CA MET A 339 -20.04 6.26 -25.33
C MET A 339 -19.01 5.16 -25.08
N PHE A 340 -19.04 4.52 -23.91
CA PHE A 340 -18.14 3.40 -23.60
C PHE A 340 -18.37 2.19 -24.51
N ASN A 341 -19.63 1.87 -24.78
CA ASN A 341 -19.98 0.78 -25.68
C ASN A 341 -19.65 1.04 -27.15
N GLU A 342 -19.67 2.32 -27.59
CA GLU A 342 -19.27 2.72 -28.93
C GLU A 342 -17.75 2.68 -29.11
N ASP A 343 -17.00 3.35 -28.25
CA ASP A 343 -15.54 3.33 -28.20
C ASP A 343 -15.05 3.58 -26.75
N PRO A 344 -14.61 2.56 -26.02
CA PRO A 344 -14.15 2.69 -24.64
C PRO A 344 -12.89 3.56 -24.50
N TYR A 345 -12.20 3.86 -25.58
CA TYR A 345 -10.94 4.59 -25.57
C TYR A 345 -11.03 6.01 -26.10
N GLN A 346 -12.24 6.49 -26.41
CA GLN A 346 -12.45 7.86 -26.85
C GLN A 346 -12.17 8.88 -25.73
N SER A 347 -11.80 10.10 -26.09
CA SER A 347 -11.67 11.23 -25.20
C SER A 347 -12.91 12.13 -25.27
N ASN A 348 -13.41 12.55 -24.13
CA ASN A 348 -14.55 13.45 -24.03
C ASN A 348 -14.14 14.88 -23.59
N ARG A 349 -12.88 15.09 -23.24
CA ARG A 349 -12.32 16.37 -22.77
C ARG A 349 -10.92 16.58 -23.33
N ALA A 350 -10.69 17.76 -23.92
CA ALA A 350 -9.41 18.12 -24.53
C ALA A 350 -8.61 19.14 -23.69
N ARG A 351 -9.30 19.84 -22.78
CA ARG A 351 -8.74 20.99 -22.04
C ARG A 351 -8.65 20.76 -20.52
N ASN A 352 -8.87 19.51 -20.08
CA ASN A 352 -8.85 19.19 -18.65
C ASN A 352 -7.46 18.78 -18.21
N TRP A 353 -7.00 19.37 -17.12
CA TRP A 353 -5.66 19.15 -16.55
C TRP A 353 -5.73 18.92 -15.05
N PHE A 354 -4.75 18.20 -14.54
CA PHE A 354 -4.59 17.95 -13.12
C PHE A 354 -3.12 18.03 -12.73
N GLN A 355 -2.83 18.81 -11.70
CA GLN A 355 -1.48 18.99 -11.19
C GLN A 355 -1.44 18.65 -9.70
N VAL A 356 -0.33 18.07 -9.26
CA VAL A 356 -0.03 17.85 -7.85
C VAL A 356 1.42 18.20 -7.58
N ASP A 357 1.66 18.99 -6.53
CA ASP A 357 2.96 19.22 -5.91
C ASP A 357 2.90 18.72 -4.47
N TRP A 358 3.85 17.85 -4.07
CA TRP A 358 3.79 17.14 -2.80
C TRP A 358 5.15 17.07 -2.13
N LEU A 359 5.34 17.82 -1.03
CA LEU A 359 6.55 17.82 -0.22
C LEU A 359 6.25 17.24 1.16
N LEU A 360 6.88 16.10 1.47
CA LEU A 360 6.85 15.45 2.78
C LEU A 360 8.21 15.61 3.45
N TYR A 361 8.20 15.74 4.78
CA TYR A 361 9.41 15.74 5.59
C TYR A 361 9.18 14.97 6.89
N ASN A 362 10.22 14.26 7.35
CA ASN A 362 10.19 13.51 8.59
C ASN A 362 11.55 13.56 9.30
N LEU A 363 11.52 13.70 10.63
CA LEU A 363 12.68 13.56 11.49
C LEU A 363 12.35 12.55 12.59
N LYS A 364 13.06 11.42 12.59
CA LYS A 364 12.83 10.30 13.47
C LYS A 364 14.00 10.09 14.42
N LEU A 365 13.73 10.02 15.72
CA LEU A 365 14.66 9.62 16.76
C LEU A 365 14.28 8.24 17.28
N ASP A 366 15.17 7.27 17.13
CA ASP A 366 15.06 5.96 17.78
C ASP A 366 16.06 5.89 18.94
N HIS A 367 15.58 5.54 20.14
CA HIS A 367 16.41 5.42 21.33
C HIS A 367 16.07 4.17 22.15
N LYS A 368 17.10 3.40 22.51
CA LYS A 368 16.99 2.24 23.41
C LYS A 368 17.42 2.65 24.82
N PHE A 369 16.48 2.84 25.72
CA PHE A 369 16.80 3.10 27.14
C PHE A 369 17.45 1.87 27.77
N SER A 370 16.95 0.68 27.44
CA SER A 370 17.48 -0.62 27.85
C SER A 370 17.12 -1.70 26.82
N ASP A 371 17.57 -2.96 27.03
CA ASP A 371 17.17 -4.09 26.17
C ASP A 371 15.66 -4.39 26.23
N LYS A 372 14.95 -3.84 27.23
CA LYS A 372 13.51 -4.01 27.41
C LYS A 372 12.69 -2.82 26.97
N THR A 373 13.29 -1.61 26.89
CA THR A 373 12.55 -0.36 26.71
C THR A 373 13.10 0.41 25.50
N ASN A 374 12.26 0.53 24.48
CA ASN A 374 12.53 1.27 23.24
C ASN A 374 11.61 2.50 23.16
N PHE A 375 12.16 3.58 22.65
CA PHE A 375 11.46 4.82 22.40
C PHE A 375 11.65 5.26 20.96
N THR A 376 10.58 5.72 20.33
CA THR A 376 10.60 6.35 19.02
C THR A 376 9.86 7.67 19.08
N PHE A 377 10.44 8.71 18.50
CA PHE A 377 9.80 10.00 18.28
C PHE A 377 9.90 10.37 16.81
N ASN A 378 8.76 10.69 16.20
CA ASN A 378 8.65 11.18 14.83
C ASN A 378 8.12 12.62 14.85
N PHE A 379 8.82 13.55 14.20
CA PHE A 379 8.27 14.82 13.77
C PHE A 379 8.12 14.78 12.25
N PHE A 380 6.92 15.07 11.75
CA PHE A 380 6.60 14.95 10.32
C PHE A 380 5.70 16.10 9.87
N GLY A 381 5.64 16.30 8.56
CA GLY A 381 4.71 17.24 7.97
C GLY A 381 4.66 17.19 6.46
N LEU A 382 3.73 17.97 5.95
CA LEU A 382 3.40 18.07 4.53
C LEU A 382 3.24 19.55 4.15
N ASN A 383 3.72 19.88 2.95
CA ASN A 383 3.34 21.08 2.22
C ASN A 383 3.04 20.66 0.79
N ALA A 384 1.77 20.78 0.38
CA ALA A 384 1.31 20.23 -0.89
C ALA A 384 0.23 21.07 -1.53
N SER A 385 0.08 20.93 -2.84
CA SER A 385 -1.07 21.47 -3.58
C SER A 385 -1.65 20.44 -4.55
N ARG A 386 -2.94 20.63 -4.86
CA ARG A 386 -3.66 19.86 -5.84
C ARG A 386 -4.57 20.79 -6.63
N ASP A 387 -4.37 20.88 -7.94
CA ASP A 387 -5.11 21.74 -8.86
C ASP A 387 -5.82 20.90 -9.92
N ALA A 388 -7.12 21.16 -10.11
CA ALA A 388 -7.95 20.56 -11.13
C ALA A 388 -8.55 21.67 -12.02
N LEU A 389 -8.23 21.63 -13.31
CA LEU A 389 -8.60 22.64 -14.29
C LEU A 389 -9.35 21.97 -15.43
N GLY A 390 -10.47 22.52 -15.88
CA GLY A 390 -11.12 22.04 -17.09
C GLY A 390 -12.59 22.39 -17.22
N PHE A 391 -13.19 21.91 -18.29
CA PHE A 391 -14.63 21.97 -18.48
C PHE A 391 -15.30 20.91 -17.60
N ARG A 392 -16.03 21.36 -16.60
CA ARG A 392 -16.68 20.51 -15.61
C ARG A 392 -18.19 20.72 -15.67
N THR A 393 -18.91 19.64 -15.89
CA THR A 393 -20.38 19.64 -16.05
C THR A 393 -20.96 18.39 -15.43
N ASN A 394 -22.21 18.48 -14.97
CA ASN A 394 -22.97 17.33 -14.45
C ASN A 394 -23.41 16.36 -15.56
N ARG A 395 -23.40 16.75 -16.82
CA ARG A 395 -23.73 15.92 -17.97
C ARG A 395 -22.48 15.53 -18.73
N VAL A 396 -22.10 14.26 -18.65
CA VAL A 396 -20.91 13.71 -19.33
C VAL A 396 -20.94 13.96 -20.83
N SER A 397 -22.12 13.79 -21.48
CA SER A 397 -22.30 13.99 -22.92
C SER A 397 -22.33 15.48 -23.38
N GLN A 398 -22.30 16.42 -22.44
CA GLN A 398 -22.28 17.85 -22.81
C GLN A 398 -20.93 18.18 -23.46
N VAL A 399 -21.04 18.76 -24.66
CA VAL A 399 -19.89 19.24 -25.43
C VAL A 399 -19.28 20.44 -24.75
N ASP A 400 -17.97 20.48 -24.70
CA ASP A 400 -17.21 21.62 -24.18
C ASP A 400 -17.50 22.89 -25.03
N SER A 401 -18.01 23.96 -24.39
CA SER A 401 -18.33 25.21 -25.04
C SER A 401 -17.13 26.00 -25.54
N ASN A 402 -15.93 25.63 -25.10
CA ASN A 402 -14.65 26.32 -25.26
C ASN A 402 -14.65 27.75 -24.63
N GLU A 403 -15.51 27.98 -23.67
CA GLU A 403 -15.53 29.17 -22.82
C GLU A 403 -14.56 29.00 -21.63
N GLU A 404 -14.65 29.84 -20.61
CA GLU A 404 -13.83 29.75 -19.41
C GLU A 404 -13.93 28.36 -18.76
N ARG A 405 -12.80 27.90 -18.17
CA ARG A 405 -12.71 26.62 -17.48
C ARG A 405 -12.95 26.80 -15.99
N ASP A 406 -13.40 25.74 -15.34
CA ASP A 406 -13.46 25.63 -13.88
C ASP A 406 -12.08 25.27 -13.33
N LEU A 407 -11.63 26.00 -12.32
CA LEU A 407 -10.39 25.75 -11.60
C LEU A 407 -10.68 25.51 -10.12
N ILE A 408 -10.24 24.37 -9.60
CA ILE A 408 -10.25 24.08 -8.17
C ILE A 408 -8.82 23.93 -7.70
N LYS A 409 -8.41 24.76 -6.75
CA LYS A 409 -7.14 24.64 -6.05
C LYS A 409 -7.36 24.15 -4.63
N GLY A 410 -6.46 23.30 -4.16
CA GLY A 410 -6.39 22.90 -2.76
C GLY A 410 -4.94 22.94 -2.29
N ASP A 411 -4.68 23.76 -1.27
CA ASP A 411 -3.39 23.85 -0.59
C ASP A 411 -3.47 23.15 0.76
N PHE A 412 -2.50 22.27 1.03
CA PHE A 412 -2.46 21.46 2.23
C PHE A 412 -1.17 21.71 2.99
N LYS A 413 -1.30 22.15 4.24
CA LYS A 413 -0.17 22.42 5.13
C LYS A 413 -0.43 21.74 6.46
N ASN A 414 0.39 20.76 6.81
CA ASN A 414 0.25 20.12 8.10
C ASN A 414 1.60 19.80 8.73
N PHE A 415 1.58 19.64 10.04
CA PHE A 415 2.68 19.08 10.80
C PHE A 415 2.16 18.30 12.00
N GLY A 416 2.96 17.37 12.47
CA GLY A 416 2.63 16.59 13.66
C GLY A 416 3.85 15.95 14.27
N PHE A 417 3.66 15.43 15.46
CA PHE A 417 4.63 14.55 16.10
C PHE A 417 3.92 13.34 16.72
N GLU A 418 4.61 12.23 16.72
CA GLU A 418 4.15 10.99 17.34
C GLU A 418 5.27 10.42 18.21
N SER A 419 4.97 10.14 19.48
CA SER A 419 5.88 9.48 20.40
C SER A 419 5.37 8.08 20.73
N ARG A 420 6.28 7.11 20.86
CA ARG A 420 5.99 5.73 21.23
C ARG A 420 7.02 5.22 22.23
N LEU A 421 6.56 4.67 23.34
CA LEU A 421 7.38 3.98 24.32
C LEU A 421 6.89 2.53 24.43
N LEU A 422 7.75 1.58 24.13
CA LEU A 422 7.47 0.17 24.27
C LEU A 422 8.38 -0.43 25.33
N THR A 423 7.80 -1.16 26.28
CA THR A 423 8.57 -1.81 27.35
C THR A 423 8.12 -3.24 27.57
N LYS A 424 9.10 -4.14 27.77
CA LYS A 424 8.88 -5.54 28.13
C LYS A 424 9.02 -5.68 29.64
N TYR A 425 8.09 -6.37 30.27
CA TYR A 425 8.04 -6.56 31.72
C TYR A 425 7.43 -7.93 32.09
N LYS A 426 7.29 -8.20 33.35
CA LYS A 426 6.67 -9.44 33.82
C LYS A 426 5.47 -9.16 34.72
N VAL A 427 4.39 -9.90 34.51
CA VAL A 427 3.19 -9.92 35.35
C VAL A 427 2.94 -11.35 35.76
N PHE A 428 2.80 -11.62 37.07
CA PHE A 428 2.61 -12.97 37.59
C PHE A 428 3.60 -14.00 37.02
N ASN A 429 4.88 -13.63 36.93
CA ASN A 429 5.96 -14.41 36.31
C ASN A 429 5.80 -14.74 34.81
N LYS A 430 4.83 -14.17 34.11
CA LYS A 430 4.66 -14.26 32.68
C LYS A 430 5.16 -13.00 31.99
N ASP A 431 5.68 -13.14 30.78
CA ASP A 431 6.12 -12.00 30.00
C ASP A 431 4.93 -11.15 29.54
N ALA A 432 5.15 -9.86 29.46
CA ALA A 432 4.18 -8.88 28.96
C ALA A 432 4.93 -7.79 28.19
N THR A 433 4.25 -7.16 27.24
CA THR A 433 4.80 -6.05 26.46
C THR A 433 3.78 -4.93 26.40
N PHE A 434 4.15 -3.76 26.93
CA PHE A 434 3.32 -2.57 26.97
C PHE A 434 3.81 -1.51 25.98
N LEU A 435 2.90 -0.96 25.21
CA LEU A 435 3.08 0.20 24.36
C LEU A 435 2.20 1.34 24.86
N ILE A 436 2.76 2.53 25.00
CA ILE A 436 2.03 3.79 25.14
C ILE A 436 2.55 4.77 24.08
N GLY A 437 1.65 5.52 23.48
CA GLY A 437 2.02 6.55 22.50
C GLY A 437 1.09 7.75 22.55
N SER A 438 1.55 8.85 22.00
CA SER A 438 0.78 10.08 21.81
C SER A 438 1.02 10.65 20.42
N LYS A 439 0.02 11.32 19.86
CA LYS A 439 0.11 12.03 18.60
C LYS A 439 -0.47 13.43 18.78
N PHE A 440 0.21 14.42 18.26
CA PHE A 440 -0.28 15.76 18.02
C PHE A 440 -0.23 16.03 16.51
N TYR A 441 -1.28 16.58 15.95
CA TYR A 441 -1.36 16.89 14.54
C TYR A 441 -2.17 18.18 14.34
N LYS A 442 -1.66 19.09 13.53
CA LYS A 442 -2.33 20.31 13.12
C LYS A 442 -2.24 20.45 11.60
N ALA A 443 -3.37 20.81 10.98
CA ALA A 443 -3.44 21.18 9.57
C ALA A 443 -4.07 22.56 9.43
N ASP A 444 -3.58 23.30 8.44
CA ASP A 444 -4.14 24.56 7.97
C ASP A 444 -4.27 24.43 6.44
N ASN A 445 -5.42 23.97 5.98
CA ASN A 445 -5.69 23.75 4.56
C ASN A 445 -6.53 24.90 3.99
N TYR A 446 -6.41 25.08 2.69
CA TYR A 446 -7.15 26.11 1.94
C TYR A 446 -7.70 25.51 0.65
N GLN A 447 -8.92 25.88 0.27
CA GLN A 447 -9.52 25.49 -0.98
C GLN A 447 -10.18 26.70 -1.64
N GLU A 448 -9.98 26.81 -2.95
CA GLU A 448 -10.58 27.86 -3.78
C GLU A 448 -11.09 27.26 -5.09
N GLN A 449 -12.26 27.70 -5.55
CA GLN A 449 -12.83 27.38 -6.84
C GLN A 449 -13.26 28.68 -7.57
N GLY A 450 -13.07 28.72 -8.87
CA GLY A 450 -13.42 29.85 -9.68
C GLY A 450 -13.13 29.66 -11.17
N PRO A 451 -13.33 30.68 -12.00
CA PRO A 451 -13.05 30.64 -13.43
C PRO A 451 -11.55 30.68 -13.70
N ALA A 452 -11.14 30.00 -14.76
CA ALA A 452 -9.82 30.10 -15.38
C ALA A 452 -9.96 30.37 -16.88
N SER A 453 -8.83 30.65 -17.55
CA SER A 453 -8.79 30.98 -18.96
C SER A 453 -9.50 29.96 -19.85
N ASP A 454 -9.99 30.37 -20.98
CA ASP A 454 -10.57 29.55 -22.07
C ASP A 454 -9.52 28.73 -22.86
N GLY A 455 -8.24 28.91 -22.56
CA GLY A 455 -7.11 28.23 -23.22
C GLY A 455 -7.15 26.71 -23.12
N ILE A 456 -6.30 26.02 -23.91
CA ILE A 456 -6.20 24.57 -23.96
C ILE A 456 -5.10 24.01 -23.03
N GLY A 457 -4.11 24.85 -22.68
CA GLY A 457 -2.94 24.42 -21.88
C GLY A 457 -3.19 24.42 -20.37
N PRO A 458 -2.22 23.92 -19.58
CA PRO A 458 -2.28 23.80 -18.13
C PRO A 458 -1.97 25.13 -17.42
N ASN A 459 -2.79 26.18 -17.67
CA ASN A 459 -2.69 27.44 -16.94
C ASN A 459 -3.64 27.42 -15.74
N PHE A 460 -3.09 27.28 -14.54
CA PHE A 460 -3.79 27.20 -13.27
C PHE A 460 -3.90 28.58 -12.58
N ASP A 461 -4.19 29.65 -13.33
CA ASP A 461 -4.44 30.98 -12.78
C ASP A 461 -5.94 31.31 -12.83
N PHE A 462 -6.46 31.88 -11.75
CA PHE A 462 -7.83 32.37 -11.72
C PHE A 462 -7.99 33.62 -12.59
N THR A 463 -9.15 33.74 -13.26
CA THR A 463 -9.54 34.89 -14.09
C THR A 463 -10.81 35.53 -13.55
N ASN A 464 -10.92 35.69 -12.23
CA ASN A 464 -12.10 36.22 -11.55
C ASN A 464 -12.50 37.63 -12.03
N ASP A 465 -11.51 38.48 -12.36
CA ASP A 465 -11.76 39.83 -12.89
C ASP A 465 -12.38 39.81 -14.29
N GLU A 466 -12.04 38.82 -15.12
CA GLU A 466 -12.55 38.63 -16.47
C GLU A 466 -13.96 38.01 -16.45
N TYR A 467 -14.21 37.08 -15.51
CA TYR A 467 -15.48 36.37 -15.37
C TYR A 467 -16.09 36.54 -13.97
N PRO A 468 -16.48 37.78 -13.55
CA PRO A 468 -16.94 38.03 -12.17
C PRO A 468 -18.27 37.35 -11.84
N ASN A 469 -19.04 36.95 -12.84
CA ASN A 469 -20.33 36.27 -12.70
C ASN A 469 -20.26 34.76 -12.95
N TYR A 470 -19.09 34.20 -12.87
CA TYR A 470 -18.91 32.75 -12.95
C TYR A 470 -19.64 32.03 -11.78
N GLY A 471 -20.46 31.00 -12.10
CA GLY A 471 -21.42 30.42 -11.15
C GLY A 471 -20.78 29.65 -10.02
N SER A 472 -19.64 29.02 -10.27
CA SER A 472 -18.95 28.16 -9.28
C SER A 472 -17.75 28.89 -8.68
N GLN A 473 -18.00 29.78 -7.71
CA GLN A 473 -16.95 30.48 -6.96
C GLN A 473 -17.07 30.20 -5.48
N SER A 474 -15.99 29.71 -4.86
CA SER A 474 -15.95 29.46 -3.42
C SER A 474 -14.54 29.64 -2.88
N GLN A 475 -14.43 29.91 -1.59
CA GLN A 475 -13.18 30.03 -0.86
C GLN A 475 -13.37 29.57 0.58
N PHE A 476 -12.52 28.64 1.03
CA PHE A 476 -12.60 28.07 2.38
C PHE A 476 -11.24 27.90 3.01
N ASP A 477 -11.11 28.36 4.26
CA ASP A 477 -10.04 27.97 5.20
C ASP A 477 -10.52 26.74 5.99
N LEU A 478 -9.66 25.71 6.07
CA LEU A 478 -10.01 24.38 6.55
C LEU A 478 -9.03 23.91 7.64
N PRO A 479 -9.02 24.56 8.82
CA PRO A 479 -8.13 24.18 9.91
C PRO A 479 -8.59 22.89 10.58
N ASN A 480 -7.63 22.04 10.97
CA ASN A 480 -7.85 20.80 11.68
C ASN A 480 -6.84 20.60 12.82
N LEU A 481 -7.30 20.16 13.97
CA LEU A 481 -6.49 19.81 15.13
C LEU A 481 -6.84 18.42 15.61
N ASN A 482 -5.83 17.56 15.79
CA ASN A 482 -5.99 16.24 16.36
C ASN A 482 -4.96 16.01 17.49
N VAL A 483 -5.45 15.54 18.63
CA VAL A 483 -4.61 15.07 19.75
C VAL A 483 -5.08 13.68 20.13
N SER A 484 -4.16 12.73 20.19
CA SER A 484 -4.50 11.37 20.59
C SER A 484 -3.49 10.77 21.57
N VAL A 485 -4.00 9.89 22.43
CA VAL A 485 -3.20 9.01 23.30
C VAL A 485 -3.69 7.59 23.09
N PHE A 486 -2.76 6.67 22.84
CA PHE A 486 -3.09 5.28 22.58
C PHE A 486 -2.17 4.34 23.34
N GLY A 487 -2.67 3.16 23.66
CA GLY A 487 -1.87 2.13 24.30
C GLY A 487 -2.40 0.75 24.05
N GLU A 488 -1.49 -0.21 24.04
CA GLU A 488 -1.78 -1.65 23.92
C GLU A 488 -0.88 -2.45 24.84
N ASN A 489 -1.36 -3.58 25.32
CA ASN A 489 -0.55 -4.49 26.13
C ASN A 489 -0.73 -5.94 25.69
N ILE A 490 0.36 -6.63 25.40
CA ILE A 490 0.34 -8.07 25.19
C ILE A 490 0.51 -8.73 26.56
N PHE A 491 -0.48 -9.53 26.98
CA PHE A 491 -0.38 -10.46 28.11
C PHE A 491 -0.20 -11.88 27.58
N TYR A 492 0.96 -12.48 27.81
CA TYR A 492 1.20 -13.90 27.51
C TYR A 492 0.62 -14.75 28.63
N VAL A 493 -0.66 -15.14 28.52
CA VAL A 493 -1.37 -15.97 29.49
C VAL A 493 -0.71 -17.35 29.61
N SER A 494 -0.21 -17.88 28.49
CA SER A 494 0.64 -19.06 28.41
C SER A 494 1.67 -18.88 27.30
N ASP A 495 2.59 -19.83 27.15
CA ASP A 495 3.59 -19.83 26.08
C ASP A 495 2.95 -19.92 24.67
N LYS A 496 1.68 -20.30 24.61
CA LYS A 496 0.90 -20.49 23.36
C LYS A 496 -0.23 -19.51 23.17
N PHE A 497 -0.66 -18.80 24.21
CA PHE A 497 -1.83 -17.94 24.14
C PHE A 497 -1.54 -16.54 24.70
N SER A 498 -1.88 -15.53 23.92
CA SER A 498 -1.77 -14.12 24.31
C SER A 498 -3.08 -13.36 24.08
N VAL A 499 -3.29 -12.35 24.93
CA VAL A 499 -4.42 -11.41 24.90
C VAL A 499 -3.86 -9.99 24.82
N THR A 500 -4.37 -9.21 23.88
CA THR A 500 -3.87 -7.85 23.59
C THR A 500 -5.01 -6.83 23.66
N PRO A 501 -5.38 -6.35 24.89
CA PRO A 501 -6.27 -5.20 25.01
C PRO A 501 -5.57 -3.92 24.57
N GLY A 502 -6.35 -3.00 24.04
CA GLY A 502 -5.88 -1.69 23.62
C GLY A 502 -6.95 -0.62 23.72
N PHE A 503 -6.50 0.61 23.78
CA PHE A 503 -7.35 1.80 23.78
C PHE A 503 -6.73 2.93 22.95
N ARG A 504 -7.60 3.83 22.49
CA ARG A 504 -7.22 5.09 21.87
C ARG A 504 -8.18 6.19 22.30
N PHE A 505 -7.66 7.25 22.90
CA PHE A 505 -8.36 8.51 23.11
C PHE A 505 -8.10 9.44 21.94
N GLU A 506 -9.14 10.08 21.44
CA GLU A 506 -9.09 11.09 20.40
C GLU A 506 -9.76 12.38 20.85
N TYR A 507 -9.09 13.50 20.53
CA TYR A 507 -9.69 14.81 20.44
C TYR A 507 -9.50 15.32 19.02
N ILE A 508 -10.59 15.69 18.34
CA ILE A 508 -10.60 16.17 16.98
C ILE A 508 -11.40 17.45 16.88
N LYS A 509 -10.80 18.49 16.32
CA LYS A 509 -11.48 19.72 15.98
C LYS A 509 -11.29 20.01 14.50
N THR A 510 -12.38 19.96 13.72
CA THR A 510 -12.42 20.23 12.28
C THR A 510 -13.27 21.46 12.05
N GLN A 511 -12.77 22.44 11.34
CA GLN A 511 -13.46 23.70 11.03
C GLN A 511 -13.41 23.97 9.53
N SER A 512 -14.47 24.54 9.00
CA SER A 512 -14.53 25.10 7.65
C SER A 512 -15.06 26.52 7.79
N GLU A 513 -14.32 27.50 7.30
CA GLU A 513 -14.66 28.91 7.37
C GLU A 513 -14.52 29.53 5.97
N GLY A 514 -15.60 30.05 5.42
CA GLY A 514 -15.51 30.60 4.07
C GLY A 514 -16.87 30.94 3.46
N PHE A 515 -16.88 31.05 2.16
CA PHE A 515 -18.09 31.41 1.40
C PHE A 515 -18.14 30.66 0.06
N TYR A 516 -19.36 30.59 -0.50
CA TYR A 516 -19.61 30.31 -1.90
C TYR A 516 -20.58 31.32 -2.50
N LYS A 517 -20.52 31.48 -3.84
CA LYS A 517 -21.46 32.34 -4.55
C LYS A 517 -22.60 31.51 -5.16
N ASN A 518 -23.79 32.02 -5.01
CA ASN A 518 -24.99 31.55 -5.73
C ASN A 518 -25.33 32.53 -6.81
N ILE A 519 -24.97 32.22 -8.06
CA ILE A 519 -25.12 33.07 -9.22
C ILE A 519 -26.01 32.38 -10.24
N ASN A 520 -27.12 32.98 -10.59
CA ASN A 520 -28.03 32.49 -11.62
C ASN A 520 -28.14 33.52 -12.74
N THR A 521 -28.12 33.06 -13.98
CA THR A 521 -28.29 33.86 -15.19
C THR A 521 -29.56 33.45 -15.95
N ASP A 522 -30.19 34.41 -16.64
CA ASP A 522 -31.25 34.10 -17.59
C ASP A 522 -30.70 33.48 -18.90
N ALA A 523 -31.59 33.09 -19.80
CA ALA A 523 -31.19 32.49 -21.07
C ALA A 523 -30.39 33.43 -21.98
N ALA A 524 -30.36 34.74 -21.70
CA ALA A 524 -29.60 35.76 -22.41
C ALA A 524 -28.25 36.07 -21.73
N GLY A 525 -27.94 35.37 -20.62
CA GLY A 525 -26.70 35.57 -19.84
C GLY A 525 -26.76 36.75 -18.84
N ASN A 526 -27.94 37.39 -18.65
CA ASN A 526 -28.06 38.45 -17.64
C ASN A 526 -28.16 37.82 -16.24
N VAL A 527 -27.42 38.37 -15.30
CA VAL A 527 -27.44 37.93 -13.89
C VAL A 527 -28.77 38.28 -13.25
N ILE A 528 -29.54 37.29 -12.80
CA ILE A 528 -30.82 37.47 -12.09
C ILE A 528 -30.67 37.21 -10.59
N LEU A 529 -29.63 36.53 -10.16
CA LEU A 529 -29.26 36.34 -8.77
C LEU A 529 -27.73 36.39 -8.64
N ASN A 530 -27.20 37.06 -7.64
CA ASN A 530 -25.78 37.05 -7.28
C ASN A 530 -25.66 37.27 -5.76
N GLU A 531 -25.56 36.19 -5.03
CA GLU A 531 -25.49 36.20 -3.57
C GLU A 531 -24.19 35.54 -3.13
N THR A 532 -23.52 36.14 -2.14
CA THR A 532 -22.42 35.49 -1.42
C THR A 532 -22.97 34.89 -0.14
N ILE A 533 -22.82 33.58 0.02
CA ILE A 533 -23.34 32.82 1.17
C ILE A 533 -22.15 32.45 2.01
N GLU A 534 -22.10 32.98 3.23
CA GLU A 534 -21.13 32.54 4.25
C GLU A 534 -21.51 31.14 4.75
N ASP A 535 -20.55 30.20 4.77
CA ASP A 535 -20.73 28.84 5.27
C ASP A 535 -19.58 28.50 6.23
N ASN A 536 -19.93 28.49 7.52
CA ASN A 536 -18.97 28.26 8.59
C ASN A 536 -19.40 27.03 9.38
N GLN A 537 -18.56 26.00 9.42
CA GLN A 537 -18.81 24.74 10.10
C GLN A 537 -17.77 24.52 11.20
N ASN A 538 -18.19 24.00 12.36
CA ASN A 538 -17.30 23.66 13.45
C ASN A 538 -17.71 22.35 14.10
N PHE A 539 -16.84 21.35 14.02
CA PHE A 539 -17.04 20.03 14.60
C PHE A 539 -15.96 19.74 15.65
N GLU A 540 -16.39 19.57 16.89
CA GLU A 540 -15.49 19.24 18.00
C GLU A 540 -15.92 17.93 18.66
N ARG A 541 -15.00 16.98 18.78
CA ARG A 541 -15.28 15.61 19.25
C ARG A 541 -14.19 15.15 20.21
N SER A 542 -14.60 14.38 21.21
CA SER A 542 -13.69 13.62 22.07
C SER A 542 -14.30 12.28 22.42
N PHE A 543 -13.56 11.21 22.28
CA PHE A 543 -14.04 9.85 22.51
C PHE A 543 -12.88 8.87 22.79
N ILE A 544 -13.26 7.67 23.26
CA ILE A 544 -12.35 6.56 23.47
C ILE A 544 -12.77 5.39 22.59
N LEU A 545 -11.82 4.82 21.87
CA LEU A 545 -11.97 3.57 21.13
C LEU A 545 -11.27 2.45 21.89
N LEU A 546 -11.90 1.30 21.94
CA LEU A 546 -11.40 0.09 22.57
C LEU A 546 -11.19 -1.02 21.55
N GLY A 547 -10.24 -1.90 21.83
CA GLY A 547 -10.01 -3.09 21.02
C GLY A 547 -9.37 -4.22 21.80
N LEU A 548 -9.53 -5.43 21.28
CA LEU A 548 -9.01 -6.65 21.86
C LEU A 548 -8.49 -7.56 20.74
N GLY A 549 -7.24 -8.01 20.89
CA GLY A 549 -6.63 -9.03 20.05
C GLY A 549 -6.38 -10.33 20.83
N LEU A 550 -6.56 -11.46 20.17
CA LEU A 550 -6.29 -12.81 20.69
C LEU A 550 -5.37 -13.54 19.73
N SER A 551 -4.36 -14.24 20.24
CA SER A 551 -3.47 -15.07 19.43
C SER A 551 -3.17 -16.37 20.13
N TYR A 552 -3.38 -17.50 19.43
CA TYR A 552 -3.06 -18.84 19.89
C TYR A 552 -2.07 -19.51 18.94
N LYS A 553 -0.84 -19.76 19.42
CA LYS A 553 0.28 -20.33 18.66
C LYS A 553 0.74 -21.63 19.33
N PRO A 554 0.12 -22.78 19.03
CA PRO A 554 0.52 -24.06 19.60
C PRO A 554 1.94 -24.47 19.19
N ASN A 555 2.40 -23.99 18.03
CA ASN A 555 3.75 -24.16 17.49
C ASN A 555 4.08 -22.99 16.55
N THR A 556 5.29 -22.95 16.01
CA THR A 556 5.79 -21.87 15.12
C THR A 556 5.12 -21.83 13.73
N ASN A 557 4.47 -22.93 13.33
CA ASN A 557 3.90 -23.10 11.99
C ASN A 557 2.38 -22.88 11.94
N PHE A 558 1.73 -22.58 13.06
CA PHE A 558 0.28 -22.36 13.13
C PHE A 558 -0.06 -21.24 14.11
N GLU A 559 -0.98 -20.40 13.71
CA GLU A 559 -1.59 -19.39 14.57
C GLU A 559 -3.09 -19.33 14.29
N ALA A 560 -3.91 -19.39 15.34
CA ALA A 560 -5.28 -18.91 15.32
C ALA A 560 -5.31 -17.52 15.96
N TYR A 561 -5.94 -16.56 15.29
CA TYR A 561 -6.05 -15.18 15.76
C TYR A 561 -7.49 -14.69 15.71
N GLY A 562 -7.80 -13.74 16.56
CA GLY A 562 -9.07 -13.01 16.52
C GLY A 562 -8.90 -11.61 17.06
N ASN A 563 -9.70 -10.68 16.55
CA ASN A 563 -9.72 -9.32 17.06
C ASN A 563 -11.10 -8.67 16.91
N VAL A 564 -11.35 -7.70 17.77
CA VAL A 564 -12.46 -6.77 17.66
C VAL A 564 -11.94 -5.37 17.99
N SER A 565 -12.38 -4.37 17.24
CA SER A 565 -11.95 -2.99 17.42
C SER A 565 -13.05 -2.02 17.05
N GLN A 566 -13.28 -1.03 17.89
CA GLN A 566 -14.13 0.11 17.55
C GLN A 566 -13.41 0.99 16.51
N ASN A 567 -14.19 1.55 15.59
CA ASN A 567 -13.74 2.44 14.53
C ASN A 567 -14.62 3.69 14.47
N TYR A 568 -14.07 4.73 13.89
CA TYR A 568 -14.73 6.03 13.78
C TYR A 568 -14.24 6.74 12.52
N ARG A 569 -15.14 7.37 11.79
CA ARG A 569 -14.82 8.26 10.69
C ARG A 569 -15.49 9.61 10.94
N SER A 570 -14.69 10.65 11.14
CA SER A 570 -15.19 12.02 11.19
C SER A 570 -15.77 12.45 9.85
N VAL A 571 -16.78 13.32 9.88
CA VAL A 571 -17.17 14.10 8.71
C VAL A 571 -15.93 14.82 8.17
N THR A 572 -15.67 14.68 6.87
CA THR A 572 -14.50 15.25 6.20
C THR A 572 -14.88 16.51 5.44
N PHE A 573 -13.89 17.30 5.03
CA PHE A 573 -14.16 18.50 4.20
C PHE A 573 -14.85 18.14 2.87
N SER A 574 -14.53 16.98 2.28
CA SER A 574 -15.22 16.50 1.08
C SER A 574 -16.67 16.04 1.32
N ASP A 575 -17.10 15.86 2.57
CA ASP A 575 -18.47 15.57 2.92
C ASP A 575 -19.33 16.85 3.07
N ILE A 576 -18.73 18.00 3.39
CA ILE A 576 -19.41 19.25 3.72
C ILE A 576 -19.19 20.39 2.72
N ASN A 577 -18.11 20.36 1.93
CA ASN A 577 -17.80 21.41 0.95
C ASN A 577 -18.04 20.88 -0.47
N ILE A 578 -19.32 20.73 -0.85
CA ILE A 578 -19.72 20.36 -2.21
C ILE A 578 -20.38 21.58 -2.85
N ASP A 579 -19.62 22.33 -3.65
CA ASP A 579 -20.16 23.41 -4.46
C ASP A 579 -20.53 22.87 -5.85
N ASN A 580 -21.76 22.35 -5.94
CA ASN A 580 -22.34 21.86 -7.19
C ASN A 580 -23.88 21.93 -7.08
N PRO A 581 -24.57 22.64 -8.02
CA PRO A 581 -26.02 22.80 -7.99
C PRO A 581 -26.81 21.49 -8.00
N ALA A 582 -26.21 20.38 -8.45
CA ALA A 582 -26.86 19.07 -8.47
C ALA A 582 -26.70 18.29 -7.14
N PHE A 583 -25.98 18.84 -6.17
CA PHE A 583 -25.73 18.21 -4.89
C PHE A 583 -26.28 19.06 -3.74
N LEU A 584 -26.68 18.39 -2.69
CA LEU A 584 -27.05 19.01 -1.41
C LEU A 584 -26.27 18.30 -0.29
N ILE A 585 -25.96 19.04 0.74
CA ILE A 585 -25.44 18.46 1.99
C ILE A 585 -26.59 18.40 2.97
N SER A 586 -26.79 17.22 3.56
CA SER A 586 -27.78 17.06 4.64
C SER A 586 -27.39 17.93 5.83
N PRO A 587 -28.30 18.80 6.34
CA PRO A 587 -28.00 19.65 7.49
C PRO A 587 -27.71 18.85 8.77
N ASP A 588 -28.18 17.59 8.83
CA ASP A 588 -28.03 16.69 9.97
C ASP A 588 -26.87 15.68 9.81
N ILE A 589 -25.92 15.94 8.90
CA ILE A 589 -24.80 15.05 8.67
C ILE A 589 -23.95 14.89 9.94
N THR A 590 -23.71 13.66 10.32
CA THR A 590 -22.92 13.30 11.52
C THR A 590 -21.88 12.24 11.21
N ASP A 591 -20.92 12.11 12.13
CA ASP A 591 -19.81 11.15 12.00
C ASP A 591 -20.28 9.69 11.95
N GLU A 592 -19.51 8.84 11.31
CA GLU A 592 -19.74 7.40 11.23
C GLU A 592 -19.07 6.69 12.40
N GLU A 593 -19.75 5.73 12.99
CA GLU A 593 -19.27 4.89 14.09
C GLU A 593 -19.42 3.42 13.74
N GLY A 594 -18.65 2.57 14.40
CA GLY A 594 -18.82 1.15 14.22
C GLY A 594 -17.71 0.32 14.84
N PHE A 595 -17.64 -0.92 14.41
CA PHE A 595 -16.56 -1.81 14.81
C PHE A 595 -16.22 -2.81 13.71
N THR A 596 -14.97 -3.27 13.74
CA THR A 596 -14.46 -4.34 12.88
C THR A 596 -14.13 -5.56 13.72
N THR A 597 -14.34 -6.75 13.16
CA THR A 597 -13.94 -8.02 13.77
C THR A 597 -13.29 -8.93 12.74
N ASP A 598 -12.27 -9.65 13.16
CA ASP A 598 -11.59 -10.70 12.39
C ASP A 598 -11.43 -11.95 13.25
N LEU A 599 -11.60 -13.12 12.63
CA LEU A 599 -11.26 -14.41 13.20
C LEU A 599 -10.60 -15.24 12.10
N GLY A 600 -9.42 -15.79 12.35
CA GLY A 600 -8.71 -16.54 11.32
C GLY A 600 -7.67 -17.50 11.83
N ILE A 601 -7.22 -18.33 10.90
CA ILE A 601 -6.10 -19.25 11.08
C ILE A 601 -5.07 -18.99 9.98
N ARG A 602 -3.81 -19.07 10.34
CA ARG A 602 -2.71 -18.89 9.41
C ARG A 602 -1.52 -19.75 9.77
N GLY A 603 -0.74 -20.11 8.78
CA GLY A 603 0.40 -20.97 9.05
C GLY A 603 1.13 -21.43 7.80
N ASN A 604 2.05 -22.39 8.05
CA ASN A 604 2.84 -23.04 7.03
C ASN A 604 2.86 -24.55 7.29
N PHE A 605 2.36 -25.33 6.34
CA PHE A 605 2.36 -26.78 6.43
C PHE A 605 3.58 -27.33 5.69
N ASN A 606 4.59 -27.82 6.47
CA ASN A 606 5.81 -28.47 5.96
C ASN A 606 6.57 -27.69 4.88
N ASN A 607 6.46 -26.36 4.81
CA ASN A 607 6.95 -25.54 3.71
C ASN A 607 6.43 -25.98 2.32
N MET A 608 5.31 -26.67 2.26
CA MET A 608 4.60 -27.03 1.03
C MET A 608 3.45 -26.09 0.74
N VAL A 609 2.73 -25.69 1.80
CA VAL A 609 1.56 -24.78 1.70
C VAL A 609 1.66 -23.73 2.79
N SER A 610 1.67 -22.44 2.40
CA SER A 610 1.44 -21.32 3.31
C SER A 610 0.01 -20.84 3.15
N TYR A 611 -0.67 -20.53 4.25
CA TYR A 611 -2.08 -20.19 4.21
C TYR A 611 -2.45 -19.09 5.22
N ASP A 612 -3.48 -18.32 4.86
CA ASP A 612 -4.21 -17.41 5.73
C ASP A 612 -5.70 -17.50 5.35
N LEU A 613 -6.52 -17.99 6.26
CA LEU A 613 -7.96 -18.12 6.09
C LEU A 613 -8.65 -17.42 7.25
N GLY A 614 -9.54 -16.50 6.94
CA GLY A 614 -10.26 -15.73 7.95
C GLY A 614 -11.66 -15.36 7.55
N VAL A 615 -12.49 -15.09 8.55
CA VAL A 615 -13.79 -14.45 8.44
C VAL A 615 -13.68 -13.05 9.04
N PHE A 616 -14.45 -12.11 8.50
CA PHE A 616 -14.49 -10.74 8.99
C PHE A 616 -15.91 -10.21 9.05
N GLY A 617 -16.09 -9.17 9.87
CA GLY A 617 -17.32 -8.35 9.92
C GLY A 617 -16.96 -6.88 10.10
N LEU A 618 -17.62 -6.02 9.33
CA LEU A 618 -17.65 -4.57 9.49
C LEU A 618 -19.08 -4.16 9.81
N PHE A 619 -19.25 -3.40 10.87
CA PHE A 619 -20.55 -2.91 11.33
C PHE A 619 -20.48 -1.39 11.35
N TYR A 620 -21.25 -0.76 10.47
CA TYR A 620 -21.35 0.68 10.35
C TYR A 620 -22.64 1.17 10.94
N LYS A 621 -22.56 2.27 11.68
CA LYS A 621 -23.70 3.10 12.04
C LYS A 621 -23.56 4.45 11.35
N LYS A 622 -24.68 4.96 10.86
CA LYS A 622 -24.78 6.29 10.24
C LYS A 622 -23.82 6.44 9.05
N ARG A 623 -23.72 5.41 8.20
CA ARG A 623 -22.86 5.47 7.02
C ARG A 623 -23.18 6.68 6.15
N ILE A 624 -22.16 7.45 5.77
CA ILE A 624 -22.27 8.61 4.89
C ILE A 624 -22.19 8.16 3.43
N GLY A 625 -23.10 8.64 2.61
CA GLY A 625 -23.16 8.33 1.18
C GLY A 625 -24.02 9.33 0.42
N PHE A 626 -24.43 8.95 -0.80
CA PHE A 626 -25.32 9.74 -1.64
C PHE A 626 -26.67 9.05 -1.82
N VAL A 627 -27.74 9.85 -1.76
CA VAL A 627 -29.09 9.42 -2.12
C VAL A 627 -29.70 10.46 -3.06
N THR A 628 -30.31 10.01 -4.14
CA THR A 628 -31.07 10.88 -5.03
C THR A 628 -32.38 11.31 -4.34
N ILE A 629 -32.60 12.59 -4.23
CA ILE A 629 -33.82 13.18 -3.64
C ILE A 629 -34.49 14.13 -4.63
N VAL A 630 -35.79 14.40 -4.39
CA VAL A 630 -36.48 15.53 -5.04
C VAL A 630 -36.49 16.68 -4.04
N ASP A 631 -35.80 17.75 -4.39
CA ASP A 631 -35.70 18.97 -3.56
C ASP A 631 -37.04 19.70 -3.46
N THR A 632 -37.13 20.66 -2.57
CA THR A 632 -38.32 21.46 -2.30
C THR A 632 -38.79 22.29 -3.51
N ASP A 633 -37.86 22.60 -4.43
CA ASP A 633 -38.14 23.25 -5.71
C ASP A 633 -38.57 22.29 -6.84
N GLY A 634 -38.68 20.99 -6.56
CA GLY A 634 -39.02 19.94 -7.52
C GLY A 634 -37.85 19.45 -8.37
N SER A 635 -36.62 19.96 -8.17
CA SER A 635 -35.42 19.51 -8.85
C SER A 635 -34.90 18.20 -8.27
N ILE A 636 -34.28 17.35 -9.13
CA ILE A 636 -33.62 16.12 -8.69
C ILE A 636 -32.19 16.45 -8.31
N LYS A 637 -31.82 16.17 -7.06
CA LYS A 637 -30.48 16.41 -6.52
C LYS A 637 -29.94 15.14 -5.80
N ASN A 638 -28.63 15.07 -5.67
CA ASN A 638 -27.96 14.05 -4.89
C ASN A 638 -27.62 14.62 -3.50
N GLU A 639 -28.28 14.14 -2.46
CA GLU A 639 -28.00 14.55 -1.08
C GLU A 639 -26.85 13.72 -0.51
N ARG A 640 -25.81 14.42 -0.03
CA ARG A 640 -24.73 13.85 0.78
C ARG A 640 -25.14 13.87 2.24
N GLY A 641 -25.20 12.71 2.89
CA GLY A 641 -25.63 12.62 4.28
C GLY A 641 -25.53 11.20 4.82
N ASN A 642 -26.01 11.00 6.04
CA ASN A 642 -26.07 9.66 6.65
C ASN A 642 -27.21 8.87 5.99
N ILE A 643 -26.86 7.80 5.27
CA ILE A 643 -27.84 6.98 4.55
C ILE A 643 -28.44 5.88 5.42
N GLY A 644 -27.71 5.34 6.37
CA GLY A 644 -28.22 4.27 7.23
C GLY A 644 -27.13 3.48 7.93
N ASP A 645 -27.55 2.41 8.61
CA ASP A 645 -26.66 1.44 9.23
C ASP A 645 -26.43 0.28 8.25
N ALA A 646 -25.18 -0.18 8.16
CA ALA A 646 -24.77 -1.23 7.23
C ALA A 646 -23.92 -2.31 7.88
N VAL A 647 -24.01 -3.52 7.36
CA VAL A 647 -23.15 -4.64 7.73
C VAL A 647 -22.48 -5.21 6.49
N MET A 648 -21.17 -5.45 6.58
CA MET A 648 -20.42 -6.20 5.60
C MET A 648 -19.72 -7.35 6.31
N TYR A 649 -19.83 -8.55 5.77
CA TYR A 649 -19.18 -9.73 6.33
C TYR A 649 -18.74 -10.68 5.21
N GLY A 650 -17.72 -11.48 5.48
CA GLY A 650 -17.21 -12.35 4.44
C GLY A 650 -16.09 -13.28 4.89
N VAL A 651 -15.63 -14.04 3.90
CA VAL A 651 -14.49 -14.96 4.03
C VAL A 651 -13.36 -14.47 3.13
N GLU A 652 -12.17 -14.39 3.69
CA GLU A 652 -10.94 -14.08 2.96
C GLU A 652 -9.97 -15.25 3.08
N SER A 653 -9.39 -15.68 1.96
CA SER A 653 -8.40 -16.75 1.96
C SER A 653 -7.22 -16.42 1.03
N LEU A 654 -6.03 -16.81 1.47
CA LEU A 654 -4.84 -16.83 0.66
C LEU A 654 -4.11 -18.15 0.91
N PHE A 655 -3.89 -18.90 -0.16
CA PHE A 655 -3.06 -20.10 -0.16
C PHE A 655 -1.91 -19.91 -1.14
N ASP A 656 -0.70 -20.26 -0.71
CA ASP A 656 0.48 -20.30 -1.56
C ASP A 656 1.10 -21.70 -1.51
N PHE A 657 1.18 -22.35 -2.66
CA PHE A 657 1.62 -23.74 -2.83
C PHE A 657 3.04 -23.74 -3.39
N ASN A 658 3.97 -24.34 -2.66
CA ASN A 658 5.32 -24.62 -3.15
C ASN A 658 5.30 -25.89 -4.02
N LEU A 659 4.88 -25.75 -5.28
CA LEU A 659 4.77 -26.88 -6.20
C LEU A 659 6.14 -27.55 -6.44
N LYS A 660 7.25 -26.77 -6.37
CA LYS A 660 8.59 -27.33 -6.42
C LYS A 660 8.78 -28.40 -5.34
N LYS A 661 8.38 -28.11 -4.11
CA LYS A 661 8.52 -29.06 -2.97
C LYS A 661 7.50 -30.18 -3.03
N ILE A 662 6.26 -29.85 -3.39
CA ILE A 662 5.18 -30.84 -3.53
C ILE A 662 5.55 -31.93 -4.56
N PHE A 663 6.10 -31.52 -5.72
CA PHE A 663 6.49 -32.44 -6.80
C PHE A 663 7.96 -32.87 -6.72
N ASN A 664 8.70 -32.48 -5.67
CA ASN A 664 10.13 -32.80 -5.46
C ASN A 664 11.00 -32.47 -6.70
N LEU A 665 10.81 -31.28 -7.27
CA LEU A 665 11.52 -30.84 -8.47
C LEU A 665 12.96 -30.45 -8.15
N ASN A 666 13.82 -30.48 -9.19
CA ASN A 666 15.23 -30.11 -9.11
C ASN A 666 15.44 -28.71 -8.48
N ASN A 667 16.56 -28.51 -7.76
CA ASN A 667 16.87 -27.25 -7.08
C ASN A 667 16.97 -26.04 -8.01
N ASN A 668 17.25 -26.21 -9.28
CA ASN A 668 17.28 -25.13 -10.27
C ASN A 668 15.90 -24.66 -10.70
N VAL A 669 14.84 -25.44 -10.41
CA VAL A 669 13.44 -25.11 -10.74
C VAL A 669 12.80 -24.37 -9.58
N LYS A 670 12.05 -23.34 -9.89
CA LYS A 670 11.15 -22.60 -9.00
C LYS A 670 9.74 -22.79 -9.55
N LEU A 671 8.78 -23.16 -8.71
CA LEU A 671 7.39 -23.33 -9.14
C LEU A 671 6.47 -23.13 -7.94
N ASN A 672 5.67 -22.10 -7.99
CA ASN A 672 4.70 -21.70 -6.97
C ASN A 672 3.37 -21.39 -7.62
N TYR A 673 2.29 -21.71 -6.95
CA TYR A 673 0.94 -21.30 -7.31
C TYR A 673 0.26 -20.67 -6.10
N PHE A 674 -0.32 -19.50 -6.28
CA PHE A 674 -1.15 -18.90 -5.25
C PHE A 674 -2.60 -18.73 -5.71
N ILE A 675 -3.50 -18.80 -4.77
CA ILE A 675 -4.92 -18.46 -4.92
C ILE A 675 -5.33 -17.57 -3.75
N ASN A 676 -5.91 -16.43 -4.09
CA ASN A 676 -6.41 -15.42 -3.18
C ASN A 676 -7.88 -15.18 -3.49
N THR A 677 -8.76 -15.41 -2.52
CA THR A 677 -10.20 -15.32 -2.70
C THR A 677 -10.82 -14.51 -1.57
N SER A 678 -11.74 -13.63 -1.91
CA SER A 678 -12.61 -12.95 -0.95
C SER A 678 -14.04 -13.04 -1.44
N VAL A 679 -14.91 -13.56 -0.57
CA VAL A 679 -16.37 -13.61 -0.78
C VAL A 679 -17.00 -12.71 0.26
N ILE A 680 -17.78 -11.71 -0.19
CA ILE A 680 -18.32 -10.66 0.69
C ILE A 680 -19.81 -10.58 0.47
N ASN A 681 -20.55 -10.49 1.56
CA ASN A 681 -21.95 -10.10 1.56
C ASN A 681 -22.10 -8.79 2.32
N SER A 682 -23.04 -7.95 1.89
CA SER A 682 -23.30 -6.65 2.48
C SER A 682 -24.77 -6.28 2.42
N GLU A 683 -25.24 -5.51 3.42
CA GLU A 683 -26.65 -5.10 3.50
C GLU A 683 -26.76 -3.81 4.32
N TYR A 684 -27.63 -2.91 3.87
CA TYR A 684 -28.16 -1.83 4.69
C TYR A 684 -29.25 -2.37 5.64
N THR A 685 -28.90 -2.52 6.91
CA THR A 685 -29.77 -3.12 7.94
C THR A 685 -30.86 -2.16 8.44
N ASN A 686 -30.56 -0.85 8.41
CA ASN A 686 -31.47 0.21 8.80
C ASN A 686 -31.25 1.45 7.94
N SER A 687 -32.31 2.10 7.49
CA SER A 687 -32.25 3.37 6.76
C SER A 687 -33.62 4.06 6.82
N GLU A 688 -33.63 5.37 6.97
CA GLU A 688 -34.80 6.23 6.84
C GLU A 688 -35.03 6.68 5.38
N LYS A 689 -34.01 6.51 4.52
CA LYS A 689 -34.11 6.83 3.10
C LYS A 689 -34.87 5.74 2.35
N ALA A 690 -35.85 6.15 1.54
CA ALA A 690 -36.66 5.21 0.77
C ALA A 690 -35.82 4.36 -0.21
N GLY A 691 -36.13 3.06 -0.29
CA GLY A 691 -35.48 2.16 -1.25
C GLY A 691 -34.06 1.78 -0.92
N VAL A 692 -33.57 1.98 0.30
CA VAL A 692 -32.19 1.66 0.72
C VAL A 692 -32.13 0.42 1.61
N LYS A 693 -33.00 0.29 2.60
CA LYS A 693 -32.99 -0.84 3.56
C LYS A 693 -33.15 -2.17 2.84
N GLY A 694 -32.27 -3.13 3.15
CA GLY A 694 -32.20 -4.46 2.54
C GLY A 694 -31.34 -4.53 1.27
N ASN A 695 -30.88 -3.40 0.74
CA ASN A 695 -30.00 -3.36 -0.42
C ASN A 695 -28.56 -3.66 -0.05
N LYS A 696 -27.76 -4.07 -1.06
CA LYS A 696 -26.32 -4.20 -0.92
C LYS A 696 -25.66 -2.83 -0.74
N VAL A 697 -24.56 -2.84 0.01
CA VAL A 697 -23.71 -1.65 0.15
C VAL A 697 -22.95 -1.42 -1.16
N GLU A 698 -22.82 -0.17 -1.57
CA GLU A 698 -22.11 0.23 -2.78
C GLU A 698 -20.61 -0.11 -2.71
N PHE A 699 -19.99 -0.37 -3.87
CA PHE A 699 -18.57 -0.74 -4.07
C PHE A 699 -18.16 -2.07 -3.41
N VAL A 700 -19.09 -2.98 -3.19
CA VAL A 700 -18.85 -4.31 -2.65
C VAL A 700 -19.03 -5.37 -3.74
N PRO A 701 -17.95 -5.92 -4.30
CA PRO A 701 -18.04 -7.08 -5.17
C PRO A 701 -18.31 -8.35 -4.33
N ASP A 702 -19.23 -9.19 -4.76
CA ASP A 702 -19.54 -10.45 -4.07
C ASP A 702 -18.34 -11.42 -4.09
N LEU A 703 -17.57 -11.42 -5.19
CA LEU A 703 -16.38 -12.26 -5.38
C LEU A 703 -15.21 -11.43 -5.88
N ASN A 704 -14.06 -11.59 -5.22
CA ASN A 704 -12.77 -11.10 -5.67
C ASN A 704 -11.79 -12.29 -5.68
N LEU A 705 -11.33 -12.70 -6.86
CA LEU A 705 -10.47 -13.85 -7.06
C LEU A 705 -9.19 -13.43 -7.77
N LYS A 706 -8.04 -13.80 -7.21
CA LYS A 706 -6.73 -13.61 -7.84
C LYS A 706 -5.95 -14.92 -7.75
N MET A 707 -5.37 -15.32 -8.87
CA MET A 707 -4.56 -16.54 -8.96
C MET A 707 -3.25 -16.21 -9.68
N GLY A 708 -2.16 -16.86 -9.32
CA GLY A 708 -0.90 -16.68 -10.02
C GLY A 708 -0.02 -17.92 -9.99
N LEU A 709 0.60 -18.18 -11.13
CA LEU A 709 1.60 -19.23 -11.30
C LEU A 709 2.96 -18.57 -11.55
N ASN A 710 3.88 -18.78 -10.59
CA ASN A 710 5.26 -18.34 -10.68
C ASN A 710 6.16 -19.53 -11.04
N GLY A 711 6.75 -19.49 -12.21
CA GLY A 711 7.70 -20.51 -12.67
C GLY A 711 9.09 -19.95 -12.88
N GLY A 712 10.13 -20.79 -12.79
CA GLY A 712 11.49 -20.34 -13.07
C GLY A 712 12.49 -21.47 -13.20
N TYR A 713 13.55 -21.18 -13.94
CA TYR A 713 14.71 -22.06 -14.07
C TYR A 713 15.98 -21.23 -13.97
N LYS A 714 16.80 -21.47 -12.93
CA LYS A 714 17.99 -20.69 -12.61
C LYS A 714 17.65 -19.19 -12.47
N ASN A 715 18.13 -18.38 -13.41
CA ASN A 715 18.00 -16.92 -13.41
C ASN A 715 16.79 -16.40 -14.20
N LEU A 716 16.05 -17.31 -14.86
CA LEU A 716 14.83 -16.98 -15.59
C LEU A 716 13.63 -17.20 -14.68
N LEU A 717 12.73 -16.21 -14.62
CA LEU A 717 11.45 -16.27 -13.91
C LEU A 717 10.34 -15.86 -14.86
N ALA A 718 9.19 -16.50 -14.73
CA ALA A 718 7.95 -16.18 -15.44
C ALA A 718 6.79 -16.17 -14.44
N ASN A 719 5.85 -15.27 -14.65
CA ASN A 719 4.60 -15.18 -13.89
C ASN A 719 3.42 -15.09 -14.83
N ILE A 720 2.35 -15.81 -14.50
CA ILE A 720 1.03 -15.67 -15.10
C ILE A 720 0.08 -15.37 -13.96
N GLN A 721 -0.66 -14.27 -14.05
CA GLN A 721 -1.61 -13.85 -13.04
C GLN A 721 -2.97 -13.61 -13.66
N TYR A 722 -3.99 -14.21 -13.07
CA TYR A 722 -5.40 -14.00 -13.40
C TYR A 722 -6.10 -13.29 -12.25
N SER A 723 -6.93 -12.32 -12.57
CA SER A 723 -7.73 -11.55 -11.61
C SER A 723 -9.16 -11.45 -12.11
N TYR A 724 -10.13 -11.77 -11.25
CA TYR A 724 -11.57 -11.62 -11.49
C TYR A 724 -12.18 -10.79 -10.37
N LEU A 725 -13.04 -9.86 -10.71
CA LEU A 725 -13.83 -9.07 -9.78
C LEU A 725 -15.30 -9.09 -10.20
N GLY A 726 -16.19 -9.46 -9.28
CA GLY A 726 -17.64 -9.45 -9.49
C GLY A 726 -18.21 -8.04 -9.63
N SER A 727 -19.43 -7.95 -10.13
CA SER A 727 -20.13 -6.66 -10.32
C SER A 727 -20.38 -5.91 -8.99
N GLN A 728 -20.59 -4.60 -9.07
CA GLN A 728 -20.75 -3.71 -7.93
C GLN A 728 -21.77 -2.63 -8.24
N PHE A 729 -22.55 -2.22 -7.24
CA PHE A 729 -23.39 -1.02 -7.35
C PHE A 729 -22.63 0.23 -6.96
N THR A 730 -23.00 1.38 -7.51
CA THR A 730 -22.38 2.67 -7.19
C THR A 730 -23.23 3.55 -6.29
N ASP A 731 -24.45 3.14 -5.99
CA ASP A 731 -25.39 3.85 -5.13
C ASP A 731 -26.16 2.90 -4.20
N ALA A 732 -26.71 3.43 -3.12
CA ALA A 732 -27.37 2.65 -2.08
C ALA A 732 -28.75 2.11 -2.52
N THR A 733 -29.32 2.58 -3.62
CA THR A 733 -30.57 2.05 -4.19
C THR A 733 -30.35 0.85 -5.10
N ASN A 734 -29.09 0.46 -5.34
CA ASN A 734 -28.66 -0.63 -6.21
C ASN A 734 -29.16 -0.50 -7.66
N SER A 735 -29.05 0.70 -8.20
CA SER A 735 -29.43 0.97 -9.59
C SER A 735 -28.54 0.19 -10.56
N ILE A 736 -29.16 -0.66 -11.40
CA ILE A 736 -28.47 -1.40 -12.47
C ILE A 736 -28.31 -0.50 -13.70
N GLU A 737 -29.43 0.15 -14.08
CA GLU A 737 -29.44 1.05 -15.23
C GLU A 737 -28.61 2.31 -14.93
N ALA A 738 -27.84 2.71 -15.93
CA ALA A 738 -26.98 3.87 -15.83
C ALA A 738 -27.81 5.16 -15.88
N SER A 739 -27.46 6.13 -15.04
CA SER A 739 -27.93 7.50 -15.17
C SER A 739 -27.39 8.17 -16.44
N GLU A 740 -28.06 9.19 -16.94
CA GLU A 740 -27.58 10.00 -18.10
C GLU A 740 -26.19 10.60 -17.84
N SER A 741 -25.83 10.82 -16.60
CA SER A 741 -24.49 11.29 -16.20
C SER A 741 -23.43 10.19 -16.22
N GLY A 742 -23.77 8.91 -16.36
CA GLY A 742 -22.84 7.77 -16.26
C GLY A 742 -22.25 7.56 -14.85
N VAL A 743 -22.70 8.32 -13.84
CA VAL A 743 -22.18 8.29 -12.47
C VAL A 743 -22.82 7.18 -11.64
N VAL A 744 -24.16 7.04 -11.73
CA VAL A 744 -24.93 5.98 -11.06
C VAL A 744 -25.16 4.84 -12.03
N GLY A 745 -25.13 3.62 -11.53
CA GLY A 745 -25.34 2.38 -12.27
C GLY A 745 -24.38 1.27 -11.83
N GLU A 746 -24.53 0.09 -12.38
CA GLU A 746 -23.66 -1.04 -12.09
C GLU A 746 -22.25 -0.83 -12.68
N ILE A 747 -21.21 -1.25 -11.95
CA ILE A 747 -19.90 -1.53 -12.50
C ILE A 747 -19.88 -3.03 -12.82
N PRO A 748 -19.82 -3.44 -14.11
CA PRO A 748 -19.86 -4.83 -14.50
C PRO A 748 -18.69 -5.65 -13.95
N GLU A 749 -18.87 -6.94 -13.85
CA GLU A 749 -17.78 -7.88 -13.58
C GLU A 749 -16.71 -7.83 -14.67
N TYR A 750 -15.47 -8.11 -14.31
CA TYR A 750 -14.37 -8.18 -15.28
C TYR A 750 -13.30 -9.19 -14.86
N ASP A 751 -12.57 -9.68 -15.84
CA ASP A 751 -11.41 -10.54 -15.65
C ASP A 751 -10.21 -10.08 -16.46
N ILE A 752 -9.01 -10.24 -15.89
CA ILE A 752 -7.75 -9.78 -16.48
C ILE A 752 -6.69 -10.86 -16.35
N LEU A 753 -5.98 -11.11 -17.43
CA LEU A 753 -4.81 -11.99 -17.48
C LEU A 753 -3.55 -11.17 -17.75
N ASP A 754 -2.54 -11.32 -16.89
CA ASP A 754 -1.23 -10.69 -17.02
C ASP A 754 -0.14 -11.75 -17.15
N VAL A 755 0.89 -11.43 -17.93
CA VAL A 755 2.07 -12.29 -18.09
C VAL A 755 3.32 -11.44 -17.95
N SER A 756 4.30 -11.92 -17.17
CA SER A 756 5.59 -11.26 -17.03
C SER A 756 6.75 -12.24 -17.02
N LEU A 757 7.92 -11.78 -17.47
CA LEU A 757 9.15 -12.52 -17.59
C LEU A 757 10.30 -11.69 -17.03
N SER A 758 11.23 -12.32 -16.30
CA SER A 758 12.42 -11.68 -15.76
C SER A 758 13.65 -12.57 -15.95
N TYR A 759 14.74 -11.99 -16.41
CA TYR A 759 16.04 -12.65 -16.55
C TYR A 759 17.14 -11.84 -15.89
N SER A 760 17.90 -12.48 -14.98
CA SER A 760 19.01 -11.85 -14.27
C SER A 760 20.35 -12.42 -14.71
N TYR A 761 21.30 -11.54 -15.06
CA TYR A 761 22.66 -11.92 -15.42
C TYR A 761 23.68 -10.96 -14.82
N LYS A 762 24.46 -11.41 -13.84
CA LYS A 762 25.41 -10.57 -13.08
C LYS A 762 24.73 -9.30 -12.54
N ASN A 763 25.16 -8.14 -13.00
CA ASN A 763 24.66 -6.82 -12.58
C ASN A 763 23.45 -6.34 -13.40
N PHE A 764 22.98 -7.13 -14.36
CA PHE A 764 21.87 -6.79 -15.25
C PHE A 764 20.64 -7.61 -14.91
N LYS A 765 19.46 -6.99 -14.96
CA LYS A 765 18.17 -7.65 -14.91
C LYS A 765 17.27 -7.08 -15.99
N LEU A 766 16.73 -7.94 -16.84
CA LEU A 766 15.73 -7.60 -17.85
C LEU A 766 14.37 -8.11 -17.35
N GLU A 767 13.38 -7.23 -17.33
CA GLU A 767 11.98 -7.55 -16.99
C GLU A 767 11.10 -7.13 -18.16
N THR A 768 10.14 -7.96 -18.55
CA THR A 768 9.16 -7.62 -19.57
C THR A 768 7.82 -8.25 -19.24
N GLY A 769 6.74 -7.65 -19.72
CA GLY A 769 5.41 -8.20 -19.48
C GLY A 769 4.37 -7.60 -20.40
N ILE A 770 3.23 -8.29 -20.44
CA ILE A 770 2.01 -7.87 -21.11
C ILE A 770 0.91 -7.87 -20.05
N ASN A 771 0.33 -6.70 -19.82
CA ASN A 771 -0.84 -6.54 -18.97
C ASN A 771 -2.09 -6.67 -19.83
N ASN A 772 -3.18 -7.22 -19.25
CA ASN A 772 -4.44 -7.42 -19.93
C ASN A 772 -4.26 -8.18 -21.28
N VAL A 773 -3.68 -9.37 -21.22
CA VAL A 773 -3.39 -10.19 -22.42
C VAL A 773 -4.65 -10.49 -23.23
N LEU A 774 -5.81 -10.64 -22.57
CA LEU A 774 -7.10 -10.91 -23.20
C LEU A 774 -7.67 -9.70 -23.93
N ASP A 775 -7.13 -8.50 -23.70
CA ASP A 775 -7.58 -7.23 -24.28
C ASP A 775 -9.03 -6.89 -23.96
N ASN A 776 -9.46 -7.21 -22.75
CA ASN A 776 -10.78 -6.91 -22.27
C ASN A 776 -10.96 -5.39 -22.11
N ALA A 777 -12.02 -4.82 -22.66
CA ALA A 777 -12.46 -3.47 -22.38
C ALA A 777 -13.27 -3.49 -21.08
N TYR A 778 -12.82 -2.75 -20.06
CA TYR A 778 -13.44 -2.72 -18.75
C TYR A 778 -13.23 -1.36 -18.07
N PHE A 779 -13.97 -1.15 -16.99
CA PHE A 779 -13.76 -0.04 -16.09
C PHE A 779 -13.95 -0.48 -14.63
N THR A 780 -13.30 0.21 -13.72
CA THR A 780 -13.35 -0.08 -12.29
C THR A 780 -14.04 1.02 -11.50
N ARG A 781 -14.40 2.13 -12.14
CA ARG A 781 -14.93 3.32 -11.49
C ARG A 781 -15.96 4.05 -12.35
N ARG A 782 -17.04 4.47 -11.71
CA ARG A 782 -17.92 5.57 -12.14
C ARG A 782 -17.61 6.78 -11.23
N ALA A 783 -16.98 7.81 -11.78
CA ALA A 783 -16.54 8.95 -10.99
C ALA A 783 -17.67 9.98 -10.85
N THR A 784 -17.85 10.50 -9.63
CA THR A 784 -18.79 11.59 -9.35
C THR A 784 -18.22 12.96 -9.72
N GLY A 785 -16.92 13.10 -9.72
CA GLY A 785 -16.15 14.28 -10.05
C GLY A 785 -14.86 13.92 -10.76
N TYR A 786 -13.80 14.71 -10.57
CA TYR A 786 -12.51 14.45 -11.18
C TYR A 786 -12.05 12.97 -11.05
N PRO A 787 -11.55 12.34 -12.12
CA PRO A 787 -11.33 12.77 -13.51
C PRO A 787 -12.56 12.71 -14.41
N GLY A 788 -13.74 12.42 -13.87
CA GLY A 788 -15.04 12.39 -14.53
C GLY A 788 -15.73 13.75 -14.56
N PRO A 789 -17.07 13.77 -14.45
CA PRO A 789 -17.97 12.64 -14.10
C PRO A 789 -18.07 11.56 -15.17
N GLY A 790 -18.59 10.38 -14.73
CA GLY A 790 -18.89 9.24 -15.60
C GLY A 790 -17.92 8.06 -15.49
N ILE A 791 -18.01 7.14 -16.44
CA ILE A 791 -17.14 5.96 -16.54
C ILE A 791 -15.70 6.40 -16.83
N ILE A 792 -14.75 5.91 -16.03
CA ILE A 792 -13.33 6.05 -16.30
C ILE A 792 -12.81 4.70 -16.78
N PRO A 793 -12.55 4.55 -18.09
CA PRO A 793 -12.04 3.29 -18.67
C PRO A 793 -10.70 2.91 -18.06
N SER A 794 -10.46 1.61 -17.96
CA SER A 794 -9.18 1.04 -17.55
C SER A 794 -8.33 0.67 -18.78
N SER A 795 -7.01 0.55 -18.56
CA SER A 795 -6.04 0.38 -19.64
C SER A 795 -6.25 -0.94 -20.43
N PRO A 796 -6.27 -0.92 -21.77
CA PRO A 796 -6.33 -2.10 -22.61
C PRO A 796 -5.02 -2.90 -22.53
N ARG A 797 -4.84 -3.89 -23.42
CA ARG A 797 -3.60 -4.63 -23.53
C ARG A 797 -2.41 -3.69 -23.75
N ASN A 798 -1.43 -3.83 -22.87
CA ASN A 798 -0.21 -3.04 -22.97
C ASN A 798 1.01 -3.85 -22.55
N TRP A 799 2.17 -3.48 -23.05
CA TRP A 799 3.44 -4.13 -22.76
C TRP A 799 4.41 -3.15 -22.11
N TYR A 800 5.38 -3.70 -21.39
CA TYR A 800 6.53 -2.95 -20.86
C TYR A 800 7.80 -3.80 -20.92
N THR A 801 8.95 -3.13 -20.97
CA THR A 801 10.27 -3.74 -20.83
C THR A 801 11.15 -2.84 -19.98
N THR A 802 11.76 -3.40 -18.94
CA THR A 802 12.63 -2.71 -18.00
C THR A 802 14.03 -3.32 -18.01
N LEU A 803 15.06 -2.51 -18.22
CA LEU A 803 16.45 -2.88 -18.00
C LEU A 803 16.94 -2.29 -16.69
N GLN A 804 17.37 -3.14 -15.76
CA GLN A 804 18.02 -2.73 -14.51
C GLN A 804 19.52 -2.98 -14.60
N ILE A 805 20.29 -2.01 -14.14
CA ILE A 805 21.77 -2.09 -14.01
C ILE A 805 22.11 -1.77 -12.54
N LYS A 806 22.94 -2.63 -11.95
CA LYS A 806 23.43 -2.47 -10.57
C LYS A 806 24.94 -2.29 -10.57
N PHE A 807 25.45 -1.23 -9.91
CA PHE A 807 26.87 -0.89 -9.77
C PHE A 807 27.39 -1.05 -8.35
#